data_920d481e88a3190ac3a16bd92e545107
#
_entry.id   920d481e88a3190ac3a16bd92e545107
#
_cell.length_a   1.000
_cell.length_b   1.000
_cell.length_c   1.000
_cell.angle_alpha   90.00
_cell.angle_beta   90.00
_cell.angle_gamma   90.00
#
_symmetry.space_group_name_H-M   'P 1'
#
loop_
_entity.id
_entity.type
_entity.pdbx_description
1 polymer ?
#
loop_
_entity_poly.entity_id
_entity_poly.type
_entity_poly.pdbx_seq_one_letter_code
_entity_poly.pdbx_strand_id
1 'polypeptide(L)'
;MYNILISGYYGFDNIGDESILRTLITSLREKIPDCRLTVLSHDPASTREKYGVEAVDRMAPLAIVRAVKRCDMLISGGGSLLQDVTSNRSIRYYLAIICLAKLFGKKVFIYSQGIGPIDRAENRRATAKALKKVDGIVVRDEKSAALLEEIGIAREKVVITADPVIRMRAPDKTVGAEILARAGVDGGKLTVGWAIRERHLDSAFVREVSESIRYLKENYDAESVLIPFHYEEDRAVCAEIAQRTGAKCLTEKYLSEDMLSIIGNMDVLVGVRLHSLIYAAIMGVPLIGVSYDPKCTAFLNSVGLDKLCTREAFTVEKFETEFARVRENGAQQTAMVAEKMEGLRKKLDTNEEMICAIMEEKPKPTEEKKTEKSSAKTAGAIGLVFILTLVAKLLGVVREMLQANYFGTGIDADLYTASYNSTLYLFTTVCYALCIAAVPILTQEFAAKRERGIRAANNLVTITLLGSLGVLALWQVLASTPLVGMLWDVGLSELPRLVGYIRIMALGLPIVALAYLMVALFQATDHYELQGSMSIPYNIFLAAFLFLFGAKLGIGGIVVASTFAWLLQLGMSVPYMKKERYLYRPTLDLKADYIGRYFKTAAVSVLTTSVFLFCYLIDTSRASAFIDGAVSAFYYADKLFTPLTTTVLYSISAVMFPRFNREFTKDDTNGYLGYIWSVTENTLLFIFPVCAMMSAFGTDIIRVIFESGSFTAESTAITGNIFGMYALGMSAFAVLDLLNKAYYAMKKTLMPLVINLGILALNLVFNGFFTNGPGVALATSAALTVGALVMTVQLFHGRKIVRIVPLAKGLAATAAMCAVLYGGHALLVNGLESKIMLVIKCGLLGVVGCIVYVLVSLVLRQTIISEFLYKLKK
;
A
#
# COMPACT_ATOMS: atom_id res chain seq x y z
N MET A 1 -25.21 -18.20 -6.30
CA MET A 1 -25.40 -17.12 -5.33
C MET A 1 -24.26 -16.13 -5.45
N TYR A 2 -24.50 -14.90 -5.89
CA TYR A 2 -23.54 -13.85 -6.09
C TYR A 2 -23.35 -13.00 -4.83
N ASN A 3 -22.11 -12.71 -4.45
CA ASN A 3 -21.81 -11.86 -3.29
C ASN A 3 -21.48 -10.45 -3.79
N ILE A 4 -22.33 -9.49 -3.49
CA ILE A 4 -22.17 -8.09 -3.88
C ILE A 4 -21.80 -7.25 -2.64
N LEU A 5 -20.70 -6.52 -2.73
CA LEU A 5 -20.29 -5.55 -1.71
C LEU A 5 -20.68 -4.14 -2.16
N ILE A 6 -21.40 -3.43 -1.31
CA ILE A 6 -21.88 -2.08 -1.58
C ILE A 6 -21.07 -1.09 -0.73
N SER A 7 -20.48 -0.08 -1.37
CA SER A 7 -19.74 1.01 -0.73
C SER A 7 -20.39 2.35 -1.00
N GLY A 8 -20.64 3.12 0.05
CA GLY A 8 -21.27 4.44 -0.03
C GLY A 8 -21.17 5.23 1.28
N TYR A 9 -21.93 6.31 1.38
CA TYR A 9 -22.03 7.13 2.60
C TYR A 9 -23.20 6.67 3.45
N TYR A 10 -23.12 5.43 3.97
CA TYR A 10 -24.23 4.73 4.63
C TYR A 10 -24.00 4.60 6.13
N GLY A 11 -25.12 4.57 6.90
CA GLY A 11 -25.10 4.49 8.35
C GLY A 11 -24.82 5.82 9.06
N PHE A 12 -25.03 6.95 8.38
CA PHE A 12 -24.88 8.30 8.94
C PHE A 12 -26.22 9.04 9.13
N ASP A 13 -27.33 8.35 8.97
CA ASP A 13 -28.69 8.90 9.05
C ASP A 13 -28.93 10.10 8.09
N ASN A 14 -28.24 10.12 6.96
CA ASN A 14 -28.54 11.05 5.86
C ASN A 14 -29.65 10.44 5.00
N ILE A 15 -30.84 10.99 5.08
CA ILE A 15 -32.05 10.47 4.39
C ILE A 15 -31.81 10.22 2.91
N GLY A 16 -31.06 11.12 2.22
CA GLY A 16 -30.78 10.98 0.79
C GLY A 16 -29.90 9.76 0.48
N ASP A 17 -28.80 9.57 1.22
CA ASP A 17 -27.90 8.44 1.00
C ASP A 17 -28.55 7.11 1.45
N GLU A 18 -29.33 7.15 2.54
CA GLU A 18 -30.12 5.99 3.01
C GLU A 18 -31.18 5.58 1.98
N SER A 19 -31.82 6.55 1.31
CA SER A 19 -32.80 6.30 0.22
C SER A 19 -32.12 5.65 -0.99
N ILE A 20 -30.93 6.12 -1.35
CA ILE A 20 -30.11 5.50 -2.41
C ILE A 20 -29.80 4.03 -2.05
N LEU A 21 -29.37 3.77 -0.82
CA LEU A 21 -29.07 2.42 -0.36
C LEU A 21 -30.30 1.51 -0.43
N ARG A 22 -31.44 2.00 0.06
CA ARG A 22 -32.70 1.24 0.04
C ARG A 22 -33.10 0.90 -1.41
N THR A 23 -33.08 1.88 -2.29
CA THR A 23 -33.42 1.68 -3.72
C THR A 23 -32.48 0.67 -4.35
N LEU A 24 -31.18 0.80 -4.12
CA LEU A 24 -30.18 -0.11 -4.65
C LEU A 24 -30.39 -1.55 -4.17
N ILE A 25 -30.65 -1.74 -2.88
CA ILE A 25 -30.94 -3.07 -2.29
C ILE A 25 -32.21 -3.67 -2.91
N THR A 26 -33.28 -2.88 -3.02
CA THR A 26 -34.56 -3.32 -3.59
C THR A 26 -34.39 -3.71 -5.06
N SER A 27 -33.78 -2.86 -5.88
CA SER A 27 -33.53 -3.12 -7.29
C SER A 27 -32.66 -4.37 -7.52
N LEU A 28 -31.60 -4.55 -6.71
CA LEU A 28 -30.74 -5.72 -6.83
C LEU A 28 -31.47 -7.01 -6.43
N ARG A 29 -32.29 -7.00 -5.40
CA ARG A 29 -33.10 -8.15 -4.99
C ARG A 29 -34.17 -8.52 -6.01
N GLU A 30 -34.80 -7.52 -6.65
CA GLU A 30 -35.80 -7.74 -7.72
C GLU A 30 -35.18 -8.35 -8.99
N LYS A 31 -34.02 -7.87 -9.42
CA LYS A 31 -33.37 -8.28 -10.67
C LYS A 31 -32.39 -9.46 -10.51
N ILE A 32 -31.83 -9.65 -9.34
CA ILE A 32 -30.83 -10.67 -9.01
C ILE A 32 -31.23 -11.39 -7.70
N PRO A 33 -32.27 -12.23 -7.73
CA PRO A 33 -32.84 -12.84 -6.50
C PRO A 33 -31.82 -13.65 -5.69
N ASP A 34 -30.86 -14.28 -6.35
CA ASP A 34 -29.81 -15.12 -5.75
C ASP A 34 -28.57 -14.33 -5.30
N CYS A 35 -28.69 -13.05 -5.01
CA CYS A 35 -27.55 -12.26 -4.53
C CYS A 35 -27.52 -12.14 -3.00
N ARG A 36 -26.30 -12.19 -2.44
CA ARG A 36 -26.01 -11.85 -1.03
C ARG A 36 -25.39 -10.46 -0.99
N LEU A 37 -26.05 -9.55 -0.27
CA LEU A 37 -25.64 -8.17 -0.18
C LEU A 37 -24.90 -7.90 1.14
N THR A 38 -23.74 -7.25 1.05
CA THR A 38 -22.95 -6.77 2.18
C THR A 38 -22.70 -5.28 2.00
N VAL A 39 -22.98 -4.47 3.03
CA VAL A 39 -22.85 -3.00 2.98
C VAL A 39 -21.69 -2.55 3.86
N LEU A 40 -20.82 -1.66 3.35
CA LEU A 40 -19.88 -0.92 4.18
C LEU A 40 -20.61 0.24 4.83
N SER A 41 -20.80 0.18 6.15
CA SER A 41 -21.60 1.13 6.93
C SER A 41 -20.82 1.73 8.08
N HIS A 42 -21.19 2.94 8.49
CA HIS A 42 -20.72 3.57 9.74
C HIS A 42 -21.36 2.94 10.96
N ASP A 43 -22.64 2.61 10.87
CA ASP A 43 -23.37 1.84 11.86
C ASP A 43 -23.87 0.50 11.28
N PRO A 44 -23.05 -0.56 11.38
CA PRO A 44 -23.44 -1.86 10.85
C PRO A 44 -24.64 -2.49 11.53
N ALA A 45 -24.90 -2.19 12.80
CA ALA A 45 -26.03 -2.76 13.55
C ALA A 45 -27.35 -2.22 13.02
N SER A 46 -27.48 -0.90 12.96
CA SER A 46 -28.64 -0.21 12.40
C SER A 46 -28.87 -0.58 10.93
N THR A 47 -27.80 -0.68 10.12
CA THR A 47 -27.92 -1.05 8.71
C THR A 47 -28.47 -2.48 8.52
N ARG A 48 -28.04 -3.44 9.36
CA ARG A 48 -28.59 -4.82 9.32
C ARG A 48 -30.07 -4.83 9.68
N GLU A 49 -30.46 -4.13 10.72
CA GLU A 49 -31.84 -4.05 11.19
C GLU A 49 -32.76 -3.40 10.15
N LYS A 50 -32.35 -2.22 9.61
CA LYS A 50 -33.18 -1.44 8.67
C LYS A 50 -33.36 -2.11 7.31
N TYR A 51 -32.34 -2.84 6.81
CA TYR A 51 -32.32 -3.31 5.42
C TYR A 51 -32.27 -4.85 5.27
N GLY A 52 -32.08 -5.60 6.36
CA GLY A 52 -31.96 -7.06 6.31
C GLY A 52 -30.80 -7.55 5.45
N VAL A 53 -29.66 -6.88 5.50
CA VAL A 53 -28.44 -7.19 4.73
C VAL A 53 -27.26 -7.42 5.69
N GLU A 54 -26.19 -8.05 5.21
CA GLU A 54 -24.93 -8.02 5.96
C GLU A 54 -24.33 -6.62 5.96
N ALA A 55 -23.71 -6.22 7.06
CA ALA A 55 -23.05 -4.94 7.16
C ALA A 55 -21.70 -5.07 7.87
N VAL A 56 -20.71 -4.33 7.39
CA VAL A 56 -19.33 -4.31 7.85
C VAL A 56 -18.95 -2.87 8.18
N ASP A 57 -18.25 -2.67 9.30
CA ASP A 57 -17.76 -1.36 9.68
C ASP A 57 -16.78 -0.83 8.62
N ARG A 58 -17.12 0.33 8.06
CA ARG A 58 -16.36 1.04 7.04
C ARG A 58 -15.01 1.58 7.52
N MET A 59 -14.76 1.60 8.82
CA MET A 59 -13.50 2.04 9.44
C MET A 59 -12.62 0.88 9.89
N ALA A 60 -13.03 -0.38 9.71
CA ALA A 60 -12.28 -1.58 10.08
C ALA A 60 -11.50 -2.16 8.89
N PRO A 61 -10.20 -1.84 8.69
CA PRO A 61 -9.46 -2.20 7.47
C PRO A 61 -9.42 -3.70 7.19
N LEU A 62 -9.20 -4.52 8.23
CA LEU A 62 -9.15 -5.98 8.09
C LEU A 62 -10.51 -6.58 7.71
N ALA A 63 -11.60 -6.02 8.22
CA ALA A 63 -12.96 -6.46 7.88
C ALA A 63 -13.29 -6.07 6.43
N ILE A 64 -12.93 -4.87 5.99
CA ILE A 64 -13.08 -4.41 4.60
C ILE A 64 -12.32 -5.34 3.64
N VAL A 65 -11.04 -5.65 3.94
CA VAL A 65 -10.24 -6.56 3.11
C VAL A 65 -10.90 -7.95 3.00
N ARG A 66 -11.45 -8.46 4.11
CA ARG A 66 -12.18 -9.75 4.12
C ARG A 66 -13.46 -9.67 3.28
N ALA A 67 -14.24 -8.59 3.40
CA ALA A 67 -15.46 -8.38 2.62
C ALA A 67 -15.16 -8.28 1.13
N VAL A 68 -14.15 -7.49 0.73
CA VAL A 68 -13.71 -7.37 -0.66
C VAL A 68 -13.20 -8.70 -1.21
N LYS A 69 -12.47 -9.50 -0.44
CA LYS A 69 -12.03 -10.84 -0.89
C LYS A 69 -13.19 -11.80 -1.14
N ARG A 70 -14.25 -11.70 -0.32
CA ARG A 70 -15.43 -12.59 -0.40
C ARG A 70 -16.42 -12.19 -1.48
N CYS A 71 -16.50 -10.90 -1.84
CA CYS A 71 -17.43 -10.46 -2.87
C CYS A 71 -17.00 -10.90 -4.27
N ASP A 72 -17.96 -10.99 -5.18
CA ASP A 72 -17.75 -11.19 -6.62
C ASP A 72 -17.71 -9.84 -7.33
N MET A 73 -18.51 -8.88 -6.87
CA MET A 73 -18.60 -7.53 -7.38
C MET A 73 -18.62 -6.49 -6.24
N LEU A 74 -17.91 -5.39 -6.46
CA LEU A 74 -18.07 -4.16 -5.69
C LEU A 74 -18.97 -3.19 -6.47
N ILE A 75 -20.02 -2.71 -5.83
CA ILE A 75 -20.81 -1.57 -6.30
C ILE A 75 -20.40 -0.34 -5.50
N SER A 76 -19.84 0.67 -6.20
CA SER A 76 -19.72 2.01 -5.65
C SER A 76 -21.07 2.70 -5.83
N GLY A 77 -21.80 2.83 -4.72
CA GLY A 77 -23.20 3.25 -4.73
C GLY A 77 -23.39 4.70 -5.19
N GLY A 78 -24.65 5.09 -5.33
CA GLY A 78 -25.02 6.45 -5.72
C GLY A 78 -24.60 7.53 -4.70
N GLY A 79 -25.07 8.73 -4.92
CA GLY A 79 -24.66 9.91 -4.15
C GLY A 79 -23.48 10.63 -4.78
N SER A 80 -22.85 11.56 -4.05
CA SER A 80 -21.69 12.33 -4.52
C SER A 80 -20.43 11.91 -3.75
N LEU A 81 -19.95 10.69 -4.00
CA LEU A 81 -18.82 10.10 -3.26
C LEU A 81 -17.47 10.59 -3.77
N LEU A 82 -17.34 10.74 -5.10
CA LEU A 82 -16.10 11.17 -5.77
C LEU A 82 -16.11 12.69 -5.98
N GLN A 83 -15.88 13.43 -4.89
CA GLN A 83 -15.73 14.89 -4.86
C GLN A 83 -14.73 15.28 -3.76
N ASP A 84 -14.06 16.43 -3.87
CA ASP A 84 -13.05 16.87 -2.90
C ASP A 84 -13.31 18.23 -2.25
N VAL A 85 -14.50 18.79 -2.49
CA VAL A 85 -14.95 20.05 -1.88
C VAL A 85 -15.21 19.87 -0.39
N THR A 86 -15.85 18.77 0.01
CA THR A 86 -16.18 18.49 1.41
C THR A 86 -14.99 17.98 2.18
N SER A 87 -14.21 17.02 1.62
CA SER A 87 -13.04 16.43 2.27
C SER A 87 -12.13 15.70 1.29
N ASN A 88 -10.84 16.04 1.32
CA ASN A 88 -9.82 15.33 0.57
C ASN A 88 -9.64 13.86 1.04
N ARG A 89 -9.96 13.57 2.32
CA ARG A 89 -9.90 12.21 2.86
C ARG A 89 -11.03 11.32 2.34
N SER A 90 -12.20 11.90 2.10
CA SER A 90 -13.38 11.17 1.64
C SER A 90 -13.17 10.57 0.25
N ILE A 91 -12.78 11.37 -0.75
CA ILE A 91 -12.55 10.88 -2.11
C ILE A 91 -11.46 9.79 -2.14
N ARG A 92 -10.38 9.98 -1.38
CA ARG A 92 -9.29 8.99 -1.28
C ARG A 92 -9.74 7.67 -0.68
N TYR A 93 -10.65 7.70 0.30
CA TYR A 93 -11.23 6.49 0.88
C TYR A 93 -11.99 5.67 -0.18
N TYR A 94 -12.91 6.29 -0.93
CA TYR A 94 -13.69 5.58 -1.94
C TYR A 94 -12.83 5.07 -3.10
N LEU A 95 -11.87 5.86 -3.55
CA LEU A 95 -10.89 5.40 -4.55
C LEU A 95 -10.04 4.23 -4.05
N ALA A 96 -9.66 4.22 -2.77
CA ALA A 96 -8.91 3.11 -2.17
C ALA A 96 -9.74 1.81 -2.17
N ILE A 97 -11.04 1.87 -1.86
CA ILE A 97 -11.93 0.69 -1.91
C ILE A 97 -12.06 0.17 -3.35
N ILE A 98 -12.25 1.05 -4.33
CA ILE A 98 -12.29 0.70 -5.75
C ILE A 98 -10.97 0.04 -6.18
N CYS A 99 -9.84 0.64 -5.84
CA CYS A 99 -8.52 0.10 -6.16
C CYS A 99 -8.28 -1.25 -5.46
N LEU A 100 -8.70 -1.40 -4.22
CA LEU A 100 -8.61 -2.64 -3.46
C LEU A 100 -9.41 -3.77 -4.12
N ALA A 101 -10.65 -3.49 -4.56
CA ALA A 101 -11.47 -4.46 -5.27
C ALA A 101 -10.82 -4.88 -6.60
N LYS A 102 -10.31 -3.93 -7.37
CA LYS A 102 -9.59 -4.23 -8.63
C LYS A 102 -8.27 -4.98 -8.37
N LEU A 103 -7.58 -4.72 -7.25
CA LEU A 103 -6.38 -5.45 -6.84
C LEU A 103 -6.68 -6.93 -6.58
N PHE A 104 -7.84 -7.24 -6.01
CA PHE A 104 -8.31 -8.62 -5.80
C PHE A 104 -9.04 -9.20 -7.03
N GLY A 105 -8.97 -8.55 -8.19
CA GLY A 105 -9.58 -9.04 -9.44
C GLY A 105 -11.11 -9.03 -9.43
N LYS A 106 -11.73 -8.23 -8.55
CA LYS A 106 -13.19 -8.16 -8.44
C LYS A 106 -13.76 -7.28 -9.53
N LYS A 107 -15.01 -7.58 -9.96
CA LYS A 107 -15.78 -6.68 -10.81
C LYS A 107 -16.12 -5.41 -10.00
N VAL A 108 -16.09 -4.25 -10.64
CA VAL A 108 -16.42 -2.96 -10.00
C VAL A 108 -17.37 -2.19 -10.88
N PHE A 109 -18.48 -1.78 -10.29
CA PHE A 109 -19.53 -1.00 -10.95
C PHE A 109 -19.76 0.32 -10.22
N ILE A 110 -19.79 1.42 -10.97
CA ILE A 110 -20.16 2.75 -10.45
C ILE A 110 -21.66 2.93 -10.74
N TYR A 111 -22.46 3.05 -9.70
CA TYR A 111 -23.92 2.99 -9.77
C TYR A 111 -24.53 4.38 -9.67
N SER A 112 -24.98 4.92 -10.79
CA SER A 112 -25.70 6.22 -10.92
C SER A 112 -25.13 7.33 -10.02
N GLN A 113 -23.80 7.47 -10.04
CA GLN A 113 -23.10 8.35 -9.10
C GLN A 113 -23.01 9.78 -9.65
N GLY A 114 -23.19 10.77 -8.77
CA GLY A 114 -22.78 12.14 -9.06
C GLY A 114 -21.27 12.30 -8.85
N ILE A 115 -20.56 12.71 -9.89
CA ILE A 115 -19.10 12.88 -9.86
C ILE A 115 -18.76 14.36 -9.82
N GLY A 116 -17.92 14.73 -8.86
CA GLY A 116 -17.39 16.10 -8.72
C GLY A 116 -18.24 17.04 -7.86
N PRO A 117 -17.76 18.30 -7.72
CA PRO A 117 -16.49 18.83 -8.25
C PRO A 117 -15.25 18.13 -7.71
N ILE A 118 -14.23 18.01 -8.56
CA ILE A 118 -12.90 17.54 -8.17
C ILE A 118 -11.92 18.63 -8.58
N ASP A 119 -11.53 19.46 -7.62
CA ASP A 119 -10.73 20.67 -7.89
C ASP A 119 -9.23 20.36 -7.87
N ARG A 120 -8.82 19.38 -7.07
CA ARG A 120 -7.41 19.04 -6.90
C ARG A 120 -6.90 18.15 -8.04
N ALA A 121 -5.83 18.58 -8.71
CA ALA A 121 -5.23 17.83 -9.82
C ALA A 121 -4.81 16.41 -9.45
N GLU A 122 -4.35 16.19 -8.19
CA GLU A 122 -4.00 14.86 -7.68
C GLU A 122 -5.20 13.92 -7.63
N ASN A 123 -6.36 14.42 -7.16
CA ASN A 123 -7.58 13.64 -7.07
C ASN A 123 -8.18 13.39 -8.46
N ARG A 124 -8.10 14.33 -9.40
CA ARG A 124 -8.46 14.12 -10.81
C ARG A 124 -7.67 12.98 -11.43
N ARG A 125 -6.34 12.98 -11.26
CA ARG A 125 -5.46 11.89 -11.74
C ARG A 125 -5.76 10.54 -11.07
N ALA A 126 -5.97 10.54 -9.75
CA ALA A 126 -6.30 9.34 -9.00
C ALA A 126 -7.64 8.74 -9.43
N THR A 127 -8.67 9.59 -9.61
CA THR A 127 -10.00 9.20 -10.09
C THR A 127 -9.92 8.62 -11.51
N ALA A 128 -9.24 9.29 -12.43
CA ALA A 128 -9.04 8.78 -13.79
C ALA A 128 -8.34 7.43 -13.79
N LYS A 129 -7.27 7.26 -12.99
CA LYS A 129 -6.52 5.99 -12.87
C LYS A 129 -7.36 4.85 -12.32
N ALA A 130 -8.22 5.13 -11.34
CA ALA A 130 -9.10 4.14 -10.74
C ALA A 130 -10.25 3.76 -11.70
N LEU A 131 -10.94 4.76 -12.26
CA LEU A 131 -12.12 4.55 -13.09
C LEU A 131 -11.80 3.96 -14.47
N LYS A 132 -10.61 4.17 -15.02
CA LYS A 132 -10.17 3.47 -16.25
C LYS A 132 -10.21 1.94 -16.12
N LYS A 133 -10.19 1.41 -14.88
CA LYS A 133 -10.10 -0.03 -14.58
C LYS A 133 -11.43 -0.65 -14.16
N VAL A 134 -12.47 0.13 -13.95
CA VAL A 134 -13.78 -0.39 -13.55
C VAL A 134 -14.53 -1.02 -14.72
N ASP A 135 -15.45 -1.91 -14.43
CA ASP A 135 -16.13 -2.73 -15.43
C ASP A 135 -17.38 -2.04 -15.98
N GLY A 136 -18.00 -1.12 -15.24
CA GLY A 136 -19.12 -0.30 -15.69
C GLY A 136 -19.16 1.04 -14.96
N ILE A 137 -19.49 2.10 -15.70
CA ILE A 137 -19.62 3.46 -15.18
C ILE A 137 -20.98 4.02 -15.58
N VAL A 138 -21.84 4.21 -14.59
CA VAL A 138 -23.10 4.89 -14.74
C VAL A 138 -23.12 6.12 -13.85
N VAL A 139 -23.45 7.25 -14.41
CA VAL A 139 -23.57 8.53 -13.69
C VAL A 139 -24.98 9.06 -13.80
N ARG A 140 -25.37 9.92 -12.85
CA ARG A 140 -26.76 10.40 -12.80
C ARG A 140 -27.03 11.64 -13.64
N ASP A 141 -25.99 12.36 -14.09
CA ASP A 141 -26.15 13.65 -14.80
C ASP A 141 -25.02 13.90 -15.81
N GLU A 142 -25.31 14.80 -16.78
CA GLU A 142 -24.37 15.15 -17.85
C GLU A 142 -23.10 15.85 -17.32
N LYS A 143 -23.21 16.62 -16.23
CA LYS A 143 -22.05 17.31 -15.64
C LYS A 143 -21.03 16.32 -15.12
N SER A 144 -21.51 15.23 -14.51
CA SER A 144 -20.65 14.12 -14.05
C SER A 144 -19.97 13.43 -15.22
N ALA A 145 -20.69 13.23 -16.34
CA ALA A 145 -20.12 12.63 -17.55
C ALA A 145 -19.06 13.53 -18.19
N ALA A 146 -19.35 14.83 -18.32
CA ALA A 146 -18.42 15.81 -18.86
C ALA A 146 -17.12 15.93 -18.02
N LEU A 147 -17.24 15.91 -16.69
CA LEU A 147 -16.07 15.89 -15.82
C LEU A 147 -15.23 14.63 -16.00
N LEU A 148 -15.87 13.46 -16.16
CA LEU A 148 -15.17 12.21 -16.42
C LEU A 148 -14.42 12.25 -17.75
N GLU A 149 -15.01 12.82 -18.78
CA GLU A 149 -14.37 13.04 -20.08
C GLU A 149 -13.18 13.99 -19.97
N GLU A 150 -13.33 15.11 -19.26
CA GLU A 150 -12.26 16.08 -18.97
C GLU A 150 -11.05 15.43 -18.30
N ILE A 151 -11.28 14.51 -17.38
CA ILE A 151 -10.17 13.80 -16.71
C ILE A 151 -9.65 12.57 -17.48
N GLY A 152 -10.13 12.33 -18.71
CA GLY A 152 -9.62 11.34 -19.65
C GLY A 152 -10.25 9.95 -19.53
N ILE A 153 -11.52 9.85 -19.17
CA ILE A 153 -12.37 8.67 -19.34
C ILE A 153 -13.12 8.82 -20.66
N ALA A 154 -13.03 7.81 -21.53
CA ALA A 154 -13.70 7.84 -22.83
C ALA A 154 -15.22 7.92 -22.66
N ARG A 155 -15.86 8.82 -23.42
CA ARG A 155 -17.30 9.12 -23.29
C ARG A 155 -18.19 7.89 -23.49
N GLU A 156 -17.78 6.98 -24.39
CA GLU A 156 -18.49 5.74 -24.70
C GLU A 156 -18.53 4.74 -23.54
N LYS A 157 -17.66 4.92 -22.53
CA LYS A 157 -17.65 4.09 -21.31
C LYS A 157 -18.59 4.60 -20.22
N VAL A 158 -19.16 5.79 -20.40
CA VAL A 158 -19.97 6.46 -19.39
C VAL A 158 -21.42 6.50 -19.84
N VAL A 159 -22.28 5.81 -19.10
CA VAL A 159 -23.73 5.83 -19.33
C VAL A 159 -24.37 6.83 -18.36
N ILE A 160 -25.32 7.60 -18.86
CA ILE A 160 -26.08 8.58 -18.07
C ILE A 160 -27.48 8.03 -17.82
N THR A 161 -27.86 7.98 -16.55
CA THR A 161 -29.19 7.56 -16.14
C THR A 161 -29.90 8.68 -15.36
N ALA A 162 -30.14 8.47 -14.07
CA ALA A 162 -30.76 9.44 -13.19
C ALA A 162 -30.35 9.15 -11.72
N ASP A 163 -30.83 9.95 -10.78
CA ASP A 163 -30.67 9.66 -9.35
C ASP A 163 -31.49 8.42 -8.98
N PRO A 164 -30.90 7.40 -8.32
CA PRO A 164 -31.61 6.15 -8.01
C PRO A 164 -32.85 6.33 -7.17
N VAL A 165 -32.93 7.37 -6.34
CA VAL A 165 -34.08 7.67 -5.46
C VAL A 165 -35.36 7.85 -6.25
N ILE A 166 -35.30 8.28 -7.53
CA ILE A 166 -36.46 8.40 -8.42
C ILE A 166 -37.28 7.11 -8.55
N ARG A 167 -36.65 5.96 -8.29
CA ARG A 167 -37.31 4.63 -8.35
C ARG A 167 -38.11 4.28 -7.09
N MET A 168 -38.00 5.06 -6.01
CA MET A 168 -38.80 4.81 -4.82
C MET A 168 -40.30 4.88 -5.17
N ARG A 169 -41.05 3.93 -4.58
CA ARG A 169 -42.52 3.93 -4.73
C ARG A 169 -43.11 4.96 -3.77
N ALA A 170 -44.13 5.69 -4.23
CA ALA A 170 -44.89 6.56 -3.37
C ALA A 170 -45.60 5.72 -2.28
N PRO A 171 -45.31 5.93 -0.97
CA PRO A 171 -46.02 5.26 0.08
C PRO A 171 -47.43 5.84 0.28
N ASP A 172 -48.21 5.20 1.14
CA ASP A 172 -49.48 5.77 1.61
C ASP A 172 -49.20 7.07 2.38
N LYS A 173 -50.10 8.03 2.22
CA LYS A 173 -50.03 9.34 2.88
C LYS A 173 -50.46 9.30 4.37
N THR A 174 -51.08 8.25 4.82
CA THR A 174 -51.65 8.10 6.18
C THR A 174 -50.62 8.34 7.26
N VAL A 175 -49.46 7.67 7.19
CA VAL A 175 -48.39 7.81 8.19
C VAL A 175 -47.86 9.25 8.27
N GLY A 176 -47.70 9.92 7.13
CA GLY A 176 -47.30 11.31 7.09
C GLY A 176 -48.33 12.24 7.69
N ALA A 177 -49.63 12.01 7.43
CA ALA A 177 -50.73 12.76 8.03
C ALA A 177 -50.77 12.63 9.54
N GLU A 178 -50.56 11.42 10.07
CA GLU A 178 -50.48 11.20 11.53
C GLU A 178 -49.30 11.92 12.19
N ILE A 179 -48.13 11.92 11.50
CA ILE A 179 -46.92 12.62 11.98
C ILE A 179 -47.21 14.12 12.02
N LEU A 180 -47.77 14.67 10.95
CA LEU A 180 -48.09 16.09 10.84
C LEU A 180 -49.16 16.50 11.90
N ALA A 181 -50.19 15.71 12.11
CA ALA A 181 -51.18 15.93 13.17
C ALA A 181 -50.51 15.97 14.55
N ARG A 182 -49.60 15.06 14.85
CA ARG A 182 -48.82 15.09 16.11
C ARG A 182 -47.91 16.34 16.21
N ALA A 183 -47.45 16.86 15.11
CA ALA A 183 -46.69 18.11 15.06
C ALA A 183 -47.57 19.36 15.12
N GLY A 184 -48.91 19.18 15.20
CA GLY A 184 -49.90 20.24 15.32
C GLY A 184 -50.23 20.95 14.02
N VAL A 185 -50.09 20.26 12.89
CA VAL A 185 -50.48 20.77 11.55
C VAL A 185 -51.97 20.50 11.34
N ASP A 186 -52.71 21.55 10.94
CA ASP A 186 -54.11 21.47 10.62
C ASP A 186 -54.33 20.98 9.16
N GLY A 187 -54.83 19.76 9.02
CA GLY A 187 -55.07 19.14 7.70
C GLY A 187 -56.13 19.83 6.85
N GLY A 188 -56.80 20.82 7.35
CA GLY A 188 -57.80 21.63 6.59
C GLY A 188 -57.24 22.90 5.98
N LYS A 189 -55.99 23.26 6.26
CA LYS A 189 -55.33 24.45 5.76
C LYS A 189 -54.37 24.14 4.65
N LEU A 190 -54.12 25.16 3.79
CA LEU A 190 -53.05 25.10 2.80
C LEU A 190 -51.71 24.87 3.49
N THR A 191 -51.03 23.74 3.19
CA THR A 191 -49.82 23.33 3.86
C THR A 191 -48.60 23.45 2.93
N VAL A 192 -47.64 24.27 3.33
CA VAL A 192 -46.40 24.49 2.57
C VAL A 192 -45.20 23.89 3.33
N GLY A 193 -44.54 22.91 2.72
CA GLY A 193 -43.35 22.29 3.26
C GLY A 193 -42.07 23.05 2.92
N TRP A 194 -41.16 23.20 3.86
CA TRP A 194 -39.88 23.91 3.71
C TRP A 194 -38.71 23.02 4.04
N ALA A 195 -37.96 22.53 3.07
CA ALA A 195 -36.75 21.74 3.23
C ALA A 195 -35.52 22.65 3.08
N ILE A 196 -35.11 23.29 4.16
CA ILE A 196 -34.11 24.34 4.22
C ILE A 196 -32.72 23.76 4.53
N ARG A 197 -31.69 24.36 3.94
CA ARG A 197 -30.28 24.12 4.27
C ARG A 197 -29.52 25.43 4.43
N GLU A 198 -29.13 25.75 5.65
CA GLU A 198 -28.31 26.91 5.98
C GLU A 198 -27.55 26.63 7.29
N ARG A 199 -26.34 27.17 7.41
CA ARG A 199 -25.51 27.05 8.62
C ARG A 199 -25.53 28.28 9.49
N HIS A 200 -25.81 29.46 8.89
CA HIS A 200 -25.81 30.74 9.58
C HIS A 200 -27.23 31.17 9.88
N LEU A 201 -27.61 31.12 11.15
CA LEU A 201 -28.97 31.39 11.61
C LEU A 201 -29.43 32.84 11.32
N ASP A 202 -28.47 33.76 11.22
CA ASP A 202 -28.75 35.17 10.91
C ASP A 202 -28.47 35.57 9.46
N SER A 203 -28.39 34.59 8.56
CA SER A 203 -28.18 34.87 7.14
C SER A 203 -29.34 35.64 6.50
N ALA A 204 -29.08 36.39 5.40
CA ALA A 204 -30.13 37.00 4.63
C ALA A 204 -31.16 35.98 4.15
N PHE A 205 -30.71 34.79 3.75
CA PHE A 205 -31.60 33.72 3.31
C PHE A 205 -32.58 33.29 4.40
N VAL A 206 -32.15 33.14 5.66
CA VAL A 206 -33.03 32.79 6.79
C VAL A 206 -34.08 33.89 7.04
N ARG A 207 -33.70 35.18 6.90
CA ARG A 207 -34.64 36.31 7.00
C ARG A 207 -35.69 36.28 5.88
N GLU A 208 -35.26 36.13 4.65
CA GLU A 208 -36.16 36.10 3.47
C GLU A 208 -37.13 34.90 3.52
N VAL A 209 -36.66 33.71 3.97
CA VAL A 209 -37.53 32.56 4.19
C VAL A 209 -38.53 32.83 5.31
N SER A 210 -38.10 33.48 6.38
CA SER A 210 -39.02 33.83 7.48
C SER A 210 -40.10 34.85 7.03
N GLU A 211 -39.77 35.83 6.23
CA GLU A 211 -40.73 36.76 5.65
C GLU A 211 -41.66 36.04 4.66
N SER A 212 -41.17 35.12 3.84
CA SER A 212 -42.00 34.33 2.94
C SER A 212 -43.03 33.47 3.68
N ILE A 213 -42.64 32.92 4.83
CA ILE A 213 -43.55 32.16 5.70
C ILE A 213 -44.63 33.08 6.30
N ARG A 214 -44.26 34.28 6.76
CA ARG A 214 -45.24 35.29 7.24
C ARG A 214 -46.22 35.71 6.13
N TYR A 215 -45.70 36.00 4.93
CA TYR A 215 -46.49 36.31 3.74
C TYR A 215 -47.54 35.22 3.45
N LEU A 216 -47.15 33.94 3.49
CA LEU A 216 -48.08 32.82 3.27
C LEU A 216 -49.18 32.79 4.32
N LYS A 217 -48.80 33.02 5.59
CA LYS A 217 -49.78 33.04 6.70
C LYS A 217 -50.78 34.18 6.56
N GLU A 218 -50.31 35.40 6.24
CA GLU A 218 -51.12 36.61 6.17
C GLU A 218 -52.05 36.63 4.94
N ASN A 219 -51.54 36.17 3.76
CA ASN A 219 -52.28 36.30 2.49
C ASN A 219 -53.07 35.04 2.12
N TYR A 220 -52.72 33.84 2.65
CA TYR A 220 -53.35 32.58 2.27
C TYR A 220 -53.87 31.77 3.47
N ASP A 221 -53.72 32.25 4.68
CA ASP A 221 -53.96 31.46 5.96
C ASP A 221 -53.26 30.08 5.91
N ALA A 222 -52.10 30.04 5.27
CA ALA A 222 -51.38 28.80 5.06
C ALA A 222 -50.54 28.40 6.29
N GLU A 223 -50.46 27.10 6.53
CA GLU A 223 -49.49 26.52 7.49
C GLU A 223 -48.19 26.16 6.82
N SER A 224 -47.12 26.65 7.41
CA SER A 224 -45.74 26.29 6.98
C SER A 224 -45.14 25.23 7.89
N VAL A 225 -44.57 24.20 7.27
CA VAL A 225 -43.95 23.07 7.97
C VAL A 225 -42.45 23.00 7.59
N LEU A 226 -41.60 23.18 8.57
CA LEU A 226 -40.13 23.06 8.41
C LEU A 226 -39.70 21.61 8.56
N ILE A 227 -39.01 21.09 7.55
CA ILE A 227 -38.67 19.70 7.37
C ILE A 227 -37.15 19.54 7.36
N PRO A 228 -36.51 19.13 8.49
CA PRO A 228 -35.06 18.87 8.53
C PRO A 228 -34.71 17.60 7.75
N PHE A 229 -34.17 17.73 6.55
CA PHE A 229 -33.80 16.58 5.71
C PHE A 229 -32.50 15.87 6.15
N HIS A 230 -31.54 16.62 6.65
CA HIS A 230 -30.40 16.09 7.39
C HIS A 230 -30.53 16.57 8.83
N TYR A 231 -31.11 15.73 9.64
CA TYR A 231 -31.58 16.13 10.97
C TYR A 231 -30.50 16.90 11.77
N GLU A 232 -29.29 16.36 11.88
CA GLU A 232 -28.21 16.99 12.68
C GLU A 232 -27.73 18.34 12.10
N GLU A 233 -27.79 18.53 10.79
CA GLU A 233 -27.36 19.79 10.15
C GLU A 233 -28.49 20.83 10.07
N ASP A 234 -29.74 20.38 9.83
CA ASP A 234 -30.85 21.28 9.46
C ASP A 234 -31.74 21.64 10.65
N ARG A 235 -31.76 20.85 11.74
CA ARG A 235 -32.67 21.09 12.87
C ARG A 235 -32.55 22.47 13.50
N ALA A 236 -31.32 22.97 13.61
CA ALA A 236 -31.09 24.26 14.27
C ALA A 236 -31.67 25.43 13.47
N VAL A 237 -31.49 25.45 12.15
CA VAL A 237 -32.05 26.51 11.29
C VAL A 237 -33.57 26.37 11.17
N CYS A 238 -34.10 25.14 11.11
CA CYS A 238 -35.55 24.91 11.09
C CYS A 238 -36.20 25.38 12.41
N ALA A 239 -35.62 25.05 13.55
CA ALA A 239 -36.14 25.51 14.85
C ALA A 239 -36.07 27.04 14.98
N GLU A 240 -34.99 27.66 14.52
CA GLU A 240 -34.87 29.13 14.52
C GLU A 240 -35.94 29.82 13.67
N ILE A 241 -36.17 29.33 12.44
CA ILE A 241 -37.20 29.88 11.58
C ILE A 241 -38.60 29.64 12.19
N ALA A 242 -38.86 28.47 12.76
CA ALA A 242 -40.12 28.16 13.46
C ALA A 242 -40.37 29.12 14.63
N GLN A 243 -39.37 29.42 15.42
CA GLN A 243 -39.47 30.37 16.53
C GLN A 243 -39.78 31.80 16.05
N ARG A 244 -39.16 32.25 14.91
CA ARG A 244 -39.36 33.59 14.35
C ARG A 244 -40.74 33.79 13.70
N THR A 245 -41.36 32.72 13.20
CA THR A 245 -42.56 32.78 12.37
C THR A 245 -43.78 32.12 12.96
N GLY A 246 -43.65 31.28 13.95
CA GLY A 246 -44.68 30.42 14.44
C GLY A 246 -45.04 29.22 13.55
N ALA A 247 -44.18 28.93 12.52
CA ALA A 247 -44.31 27.76 11.68
C ALA A 247 -44.13 26.45 12.47
N LYS A 248 -44.70 25.37 11.98
CA LYS A 248 -44.48 24.05 12.59
C LYS A 248 -43.12 23.51 12.19
N CYS A 249 -42.43 22.77 13.06
CA CYS A 249 -41.16 22.17 12.79
C CYS A 249 -41.14 20.71 13.20
N LEU A 250 -40.70 19.83 12.32
CA LEU A 250 -40.51 18.43 12.65
C LEU A 250 -39.27 18.24 13.54
N THR A 251 -39.44 17.61 14.69
CA THR A 251 -38.40 17.54 15.73
C THR A 251 -37.81 16.13 15.92
N GLU A 252 -38.27 15.16 15.13
CA GLU A 252 -37.84 13.77 15.21
C GLU A 252 -37.08 13.34 13.93
N LYS A 253 -36.36 12.23 14.02
CA LYS A 253 -35.77 11.57 12.87
C LYS A 253 -36.77 10.62 12.23
N TYR A 254 -36.94 10.71 10.92
CA TYR A 254 -37.86 9.88 10.15
C TYR A 254 -37.12 8.99 9.14
N LEU A 255 -37.70 7.84 8.85
CA LEU A 255 -37.26 6.97 7.76
C LEU A 255 -37.58 7.60 6.41
N SER A 256 -36.97 7.11 5.35
CA SER A 256 -37.17 7.63 3.99
C SER A 256 -38.62 7.57 3.52
N GLU A 257 -39.34 6.49 3.89
CA GLU A 257 -40.75 6.31 3.55
C GLU A 257 -41.64 7.25 4.32
N ASP A 258 -41.38 7.43 5.62
CA ASP A 258 -42.13 8.36 6.45
C ASP A 258 -41.98 9.79 5.92
N MET A 259 -40.74 10.15 5.53
CA MET A 259 -40.46 11.44 4.94
C MET A 259 -41.15 11.65 3.58
N LEU A 260 -41.24 10.63 2.72
CA LEU A 260 -42.04 10.67 1.50
C LEU A 260 -43.51 10.87 1.83
N SER A 261 -44.05 10.11 2.81
CA SER A 261 -45.45 10.22 3.27
C SER A 261 -45.74 11.63 3.81
N ILE A 262 -44.84 12.20 4.62
CA ILE A 262 -44.95 13.59 5.12
C ILE A 262 -45.02 14.58 3.94
N ILE A 263 -44.10 14.51 2.96
CA ILE A 263 -44.09 15.39 1.83
C ILE A 263 -45.34 15.23 0.98
N GLY A 264 -45.86 14.03 0.82
CA GLY A 264 -47.08 13.74 0.11
C GLY A 264 -48.32 14.45 0.62
N ASN A 265 -48.31 14.93 1.88
CA ASN A 265 -49.36 15.71 2.50
C ASN A 265 -49.15 17.22 2.41
N MET A 266 -48.15 17.69 1.68
CA MET A 266 -47.95 19.13 1.37
C MET A 266 -48.69 19.52 0.10
N ASP A 267 -49.24 20.72 0.07
CA ASP A 267 -49.82 21.32 -1.14
C ASP A 267 -48.74 21.90 -2.05
N VAL A 268 -47.64 22.41 -1.46
CA VAL A 268 -46.44 22.90 -2.18
C VAL A 268 -45.20 22.58 -1.36
N LEU A 269 -44.11 22.16 -2.00
CA LEU A 269 -42.83 22.02 -1.35
C LEU A 269 -41.85 23.08 -1.84
N VAL A 270 -41.22 23.81 -0.94
CA VAL A 270 -40.07 24.66 -1.19
C VAL A 270 -38.80 23.91 -0.80
N GLY A 271 -38.01 23.49 -1.79
CA GLY A 271 -36.88 22.61 -1.58
C GLY A 271 -35.54 23.26 -1.90
N VAL A 272 -34.64 23.28 -0.93
CA VAL A 272 -33.21 23.61 -1.12
C VAL A 272 -32.35 22.36 -1.30
N ARG A 273 -32.75 21.25 -0.72
CA ARG A 273 -32.04 19.97 -0.80
C ARG A 273 -32.51 19.13 -1.99
N LEU A 274 -31.57 18.54 -2.76
CA LEU A 274 -31.89 17.71 -3.91
C LEU A 274 -32.97 16.65 -3.63
N HIS A 275 -32.80 15.86 -2.56
CA HIS A 275 -33.71 14.76 -2.27
C HIS A 275 -35.12 15.24 -1.84
N SER A 276 -35.26 16.43 -1.27
CA SER A 276 -36.60 17.00 -1.01
C SER A 276 -37.36 17.28 -2.30
N LEU A 277 -36.66 17.79 -3.32
CA LEU A 277 -37.25 18.03 -4.66
C LEU A 277 -37.63 16.69 -5.33
N ILE A 278 -36.74 15.67 -5.24
CA ILE A 278 -37.05 14.34 -5.79
C ILE A 278 -38.27 13.73 -5.08
N TYR A 279 -38.38 13.88 -3.76
CA TYR A 279 -39.50 13.34 -2.99
C TYR A 279 -40.83 14.03 -3.36
N ALA A 280 -40.82 15.36 -3.54
CA ALA A 280 -42.00 16.07 -4.01
C ALA A 280 -42.42 15.57 -5.41
N ALA A 281 -41.46 15.38 -6.29
CA ALA A 281 -41.71 14.82 -7.62
C ALA A 281 -42.31 13.41 -7.60
N ILE A 282 -41.81 12.55 -6.69
CA ILE A 282 -42.34 11.17 -6.49
C ILE A 282 -43.78 11.20 -5.98
N MET A 283 -44.06 12.09 -5.04
CA MET A 283 -45.38 12.19 -4.39
C MET A 283 -46.38 13.01 -5.19
N GLY A 284 -45.98 13.60 -6.34
CA GLY A 284 -46.84 14.44 -7.15
C GLY A 284 -47.21 15.76 -6.49
N VAL A 285 -46.31 16.29 -5.66
CA VAL A 285 -46.49 17.58 -4.98
C VAL A 285 -45.84 18.68 -5.79
N PRO A 286 -46.56 19.79 -6.08
CA PRO A 286 -45.99 20.96 -6.71
C PRO A 286 -44.75 21.46 -5.97
N LEU A 287 -43.70 21.83 -6.71
CA LEU A 287 -42.41 22.16 -6.06
C LEU A 287 -41.80 23.46 -6.56
N ILE A 288 -41.16 24.18 -5.63
CA ILE A 288 -40.35 25.37 -5.89
C ILE A 288 -38.92 25.04 -5.52
N GLY A 289 -38.02 25.05 -6.50
CA GLY A 289 -36.63 24.69 -6.28
C GLY A 289 -35.72 25.89 -6.06
N VAL A 290 -35.03 25.96 -4.92
CA VAL A 290 -33.99 26.94 -4.64
C VAL A 290 -32.64 26.25 -4.68
N SER A 291 -31.76 26.70 -5.56
CA SER A 291 -30.47 25.99 -5.80
C SER A 291 -29.34 26.53 -4.94
N TYR A 292 -28.69 25.67 -4.19
CA TYR A 292 -27.41 25.95 -3.54
C TYR A 292 -26.25 25.15 -4.14
N ASP A 293 -26.59 24.17 -4.96
CA ASP A 293 -25.66 23.19 -5.53
C ASP A 293 -26.05 22.86 -6.98
N PRO A 294 -25.13 22.77 -7.92
CA PRO A 294 -25.41 22.44 -9.31
C PRO A 294 -26.28 21.20 -9.55
N LYS A 295 -26.27 20.23 -8.62
CA LYS A 295 -27.11 19.02 -8.72
C LYS A 295 -28.62 19.29 -8.57
N CYS A 296 -29.00 20.29 -7.76
CA CYS A 296 -30.42 20.70 -7.65
C CYS A 296 -30.91 21.27 -8.97
N THR A 297 -30.12 22.15 -9.60
CA THR A 297 -30.44 22.71 -10.94
C THR A 297 -30.49 21.60 -11.99
N ALA A 298 -29.56 20.66 -11.97
CA ALA A 298 -29.53 19.54 -12.93
C ALA A 298 -30.80 18.66 -12.82
N PHE A 299 -31.27 18.39 -11.61
CA PHE A 299 -32.50 17.62 -11.39
C PHE A 299 -33.71 18.41 -11.87
N LEU A 300 -33.88 19.69 -11.49
CA LEU A 300 -34.98 20.52 -11.91
C LEU A 300 -35.08 20.55 -13.45
N ASN A 301 -33.96 20.83 -14.12
CA ASN A 301 -33.92 20.84 -15.59
C ASN A 301 -34.29 19.47 -16.18
N SER A 302 -33.91 18.35 -15.53
CA SER A 302 -34.25 17.01 -16.02
C SER A 302 -35.75 16.67 -15.95
N VAL A 303 -36.47 17.34 -15.06
CA VAL A 303 -37.94 17.22 -14.97
C VAL A 303 -38.70 18.40 -15.62
N GLY A 304 -38.02 19.23 -16.38
CA GLY A 304 -38.61 20.34 -17.13
C GLY A 304 -38.93 21.59 -16.31
N LEU A 305 -38.30 21.71 -15.14
CA LEU A 305 -38.46 22.89 -14.28
C LEU A 305 -37.16 23.70 -14.20
N ASP A 306 -37.32 25.03 -14.07
CA ASP A 306 -36.22 25.90 -13.73
C ASP A 306 -36.09 26.08 -12.20
N LYS A 307 -34.90 26.39 -11.73
CA LYS A 307 -34.75 26.85 -10.36
C LYS A 307 -35.36 28.26 -10.23
N LEU A 308 -36.02 28.54 -9.12
CA LEU A 308 -36.45 29.90 -8.78
C LEU A 308 -35.24 30.86 -8.77
N CYS A 309 -34.21 30.54 -8.03
CA CYS A 309 -32.98 31.32 -7.92
C CYS A 309 -31.89 30.50 -7.22
N THR A 310 -30.70 31.08 -7.06
CA THR A 310 -29.73 30.56 -6.08
C THR A 310 -30.13 30.99 -4.68
N ARG A 311 -29.65 30.24 -3.66
CA ARG A 311 -29.93 30.54 -2.26
C ARG A 311 -29.56 31.99 -1.87
N GLU A 312 -28.44 32.48 -2.39
CA GLU A 312 -27.94 33.84 -2.14
C GLU A 312 -28.79 34.95 -2.78
N ALA A 313 -29.54 34.58 -3.81
CA ALA A 313 -30.40 35.51 -4.55
C ALA A 313 -31.91 35.35 -4.24
N PHE A 314 -32.22 34.56 -3.19
CA PHE A 314 -33.61 34.35 -2.75
C PHE A 314 -34.16 35.60 -2.10
N THR A 315 -35.34 36.04 -2.52
CA THR A 315 -36.08 37.14 -1.92
C THR A 315 -37.57 36.80 -1.84
N VAL A 316 -38.23 37.40 -0.92
CA VAL A 316 -39.70 37.28 -0.73
C VAL A 316 -40.45 37.55 -2.03
N GLU A 317 -40.16 38.65 -2.77
CA GLU A 317 -40.84 39.04 -4.00
C GLU A 317 -40.74 37.97 -5.10
N LYS A 318 -39.59 37.36 -5.25
CA LYS A 318 -39.41 36.23 -6.18
C LYS A 318 -40.22 35.02 -5.78
N PHE A 319 -40.22 34.74 -4.47
CA PHE A 319 -41.01 33.65 -3.94
C PHE A 319 -42.51 33.88 -4.15
N GLU A 320 -43.03 35.05 -3.84
CA GLU A 320 -44.43 35.43 -4.03
C GLU A 320 -44.87 35.19 -5.47
N THR A 321 -44.12 35.70 -6.44
CA THR A 321 -44.39 35.54 -7.86
C THR A 321 -44.44 34.06 -8.27
N GLU A 322 -43.45 33.29 -7.83
CA GLU A 322 -43.38 31.87 -8.19
C GLU A 322 -44.44 31.05 -7.47
N PHE A 323 -44.72 31.35 -6.20
CA PHE A 323 -45.77 30.68 -5.43
C PHE A 323 -47.14 30.87 -6.05
N ALA A 324 -47.49 32.10 -6.46
CA ALA A 324 -48.72 32.37 -7.18
C ALA A 324 -48.80 31.55 -8.48
N ARG A 325 -47.70 31.51 -9.26
CA ARG A 325 -47.63 30.72 -10.51
C ARG A 325 -47.81 29.22 -10.24
N VAL A 326 -47.20 28.69 -9.20
CA VAL A 326 -47.31 27.27 -8.84
C VAL A 326 -48.72 26.96 -8.34
N ARG A 327 -49.35 27.85 -7.62
CA ARG A 327 -50.76 27.72 -7.19
C ARG A 327 -51.73 27.62 -8.37
N GLU A 328 -51.56 28.43 -9.41
CA GLU A 328 -52.41 28.42 -10.60
C GLU A 328 -52.16 27.20 -11.50
N ASN A 329 -50.89 26.83 -11.67
CA ASN A 329 -50.48 25.82 -12.64
C ASN A 329 -49.96 24.52 -12.01
N GLY A 330 -50.17 24.30 -10.71
CA GLY A 330 -49.59 23.18 -9.97
C GLY A 330 -49.98 21.81 -10.54
N ALA A 331 -51.22 21.63 -10.96
CA ALA A 331 -51.67 20.40 -11.61
C ALA A 331 -50.93 20.11 -12.93
N GLN A 332 -50.69 21.16 -13.73
CA GLN A 332 -49.97 21.06 -14.99
C GLN A 332 -48.46 20.77 -14.72
N GLN A 333 -47.89 21.44 -13.72
CA GLN A 333 -46.50 21.18 -13.29
C GLN A 333 -46.32 19.74 -12.86
N THR A 334 -47.18 19.21 -11.98
CA THR A 334 -47.07 17.83 -11.50
C THR A 334 -47.28 16.79 -12.59
N ALA A 335 -48.22 17.03 -13.56
CA ALA A 335 -48.41 16.14 -14.72
C ALA A 335 -47.14 16.08 -15.58
N MET A 336 -46.54 17.25 -15.92
CA MET A 336 -45.30 17.33 -16.68
C MET A 336 -44.13 16.64 -15.95
N VAL A 337 -43.99 16.90 -14.64
CA VAL A 337 -42.96 16.26 -13.82
C VAL A 337 -43.15 14.76 -13.80
N ALA A 338 -44.38 14.25 -13.63
CA ALA A 338 -44.66 12.81 -13.60
C ALA A 338 -44.29 12.12 -14.92
N GLU A 339 -44.55 12.73 -16.08
CA GLU A 339 -44.15 12.22 -17.39
C GLU A 339 -42.64 12.11 -17.52
N LYS A 340 -41.91 13.18 -17.15
CA LYS A 340 -40.44 13.18 -17.15
C LYS A 340 -39.85 12.16 -16.17
N MET A 341 -40.42 12.05 -15.00
CA MET A 341 -40.00 11.06 -13.96
C MET A 341 -40.14 9.62 -14.48
N GLU A 342 -41.20 9.31 -15.24
CA GLU A 342 -41.36 7.99 -15.81
C GLU A 342 -40.26 7.69 -16.87
N GLY A 343 -39.91 8.67 -17.68
CA GLY A 343 -38.77 8.56 -18.60
C GLY A 343 -37.43 8.33 -17.89
N LEU A 344 -37.21 8.99 -16.75
CA LEU A 344 -36.02 8.81 -15.91
C LEU A 344 -35.99 7.45 -15.21
N ARG A 345 -37.17 6.94 -14.78
CA ARG A 345 -37.27 5.60 -14.19
C ARG A 345 -36.83 4.51 -15.17
N LYS A 346 -37.28 4.59 -16.41
CA LYS A 346 -36.89 3.65 -17.50
C LYS A 346 -35.37 3.69 -17.75
N LYS A 347 -34.75 4.86 -17.73
CA LYS A 347 -33.28 4.96 -17.87
C LYS A 347 -32.52 4.25 -16.74
N LEU A 348 -33.08 4.18 -15.54
CA LEU A 348 -32.46 3.51 -14.40
C LEU A 348 -32.39 1.99 -14.57
N ASP A 349 -33.23 1.35 -15.38
CA ASP A 349 -33.18 -0.08 -15.68
C ASP A 349 -31.83 -0.50 -16.29
N THR A 350 -31.18 0.42 -17.01
CA THR A 350 -29.83 0.22 -17.57
C THR A 350 -28.77 -0.14 -16.52
N ASN A 351 -28.91 0.31 -15.26
CA ASN A 351 -27.96 -0.05 -14.20
C ASN A 351 -27.94 -1.56 -13.96
N GLU A 352 -29.12 -2.14 -13.75
CA GLU A 352 -29.25 -3.55 -13.43
C GLU A 352 -28.97 -4.43 -14.66
N GLU A 353 -29.39 -3.98 -15.84
CA GLU A 353 -29.05 -4.66 -17.12
C GLU A 353 -27.53 -4.73 -17.32
N MET A 354 -26.82 -3.63 -17.09
CA MET A 354 -25.36 -3.62 -17.16
C MET A 354 -24.73 -4.49 -16.08
N ILE A 355 -25.24 -4.46 -14.85
CA ILE A 355 -24.75 -5.32 -13.76
C ILE A 355 -24.94 -6.78 -14.16
N CYS A 356 -26.12 -7.20 -14.63
CA CYS A 356 -26.39 -8.56 -15.09
C CYS A 356 -25.47 -8.96 -16.25
N ALA A 357 -25.31 -8.10 -17.25
CA ALA A 357 -24.40 -8.36 -18.37
C ALA A 357 -22.95 -8.54 -17.92
N ILE A 358 -22.46 -7.70 -16.98
CA ILE A 358 -21.13 -7.83 -16.41
C ILE A 358 -20.99 -9.13 -15.60
N MET A 359 -22.06 -9.60 -14.95
CA MET A 359 -22.08 -10.85 -14.18
C MET A 359 -22.14 -12.08 -15.10
N GLU A 360 -22.87 -12.02 -16.18
CA GLU A 360 -23.02 -13.11 -17.18
C GLU A 360 -21.81 -13.29 -18.10
N GLU A 361 -20.96 -12.26 -18.22
CA GLU A 361 -19.71 -12.36 -18.98
C GLU A 361 -18.83 -13.50 -18.44
N LYS A 362 -19.04 -14.72 -18.94
CA LYS A 362 -18.06 -15.79 -18.79
C LYS A 362 -16.76 -15.33 -19.46
N PRO A 363 -15.61 -15.57 -18.83
CA PRO A 363 -14.34 -15.15 -19.41
C PRO A 363 -14.16 -15.84 -20.77
N LYS A 364 -14.27 -15.08 -21.87
CA LYS A 364 -13.88 -15.56 -23.19
C LYS A 364 -12.40 -15.91 -23.16
N PRO A 365 -12.00 -17.10 -23.65
CA PRO A 365 -10.59 -17.47 -23.74
C PRO A 365 -9.95 -16.74 -24.94
N THR A 366 -9.40 -15.57 -24.69
CA THR A 366 -8.54 -14.87 -25.64
C THR A 366 -7.12 -14.90 -25.09
N GLU A 367 -6.17 -15.34 -25.89
CA GLU A 367 -4.76 -15.53 -25.52
C GLU A 367 -4.11 -14.24 -24.98
N GLU A 368 -4.55 -13.06 -25.36
CA GLU A 368 -4.09 -11.76 -24.84
C GLU A 368 -4.52 -11.48 -23.39
N LYS A 369 -5.71 -11.95 -22.96
CA LYS A 369 -6.19 -11.78 -21.56
C LYS A 369 -5.52 -12.72 -20.56
N LYS A 370 -4.84 -13.78 -21.00
CA LYS A 370 -4.01 -14.63 -20.11
C LYS A 370 -2.81 -13.84 -19.59
N THR A 371 -2.25 -12.97 -20.41
CA THR A 371 -1.07 -12.15 -20.05
C THR A 371 -1.45 -11.01 -19.10
N GLU A 372 -2.62 -10.37 -19.25
CA GLU A 372 -3.06 -9.30 -18.36
C GLU A 372 -3.60 -9.80 -17.00
N LYS A 373 -4.35 -10.92 -16.97
CA LYS A 373 -4.79 -11.55 -15.71
C LYS A 373 -3.63 -12.14 -14.92
N SER A 374 -2.63 -12.68 -15.60
CA SER A 374 -1.35 -13.07 -14.99
C SER A 374 -0.62 -11.87 -14.42
N SER A 375 -0.56 -10.76 -15.15
CA SER A 375 0.09 -9.51 -14.72
C SER A 375 -0.59 -8.88 -13.49
N ALA A 376 -1.92 -8.82 -13.44
CA ALA A 376 -2.65 -8.23 -12.31
C ALA A 376 -2.60 -9.12 -11.05
N LYS A 377 -2.68 -10.44 -11.22
CA LYS A 377 -2.51 -11.41 -10.12
C LYS A 377 -1.08 -11.39 -9.60
N THR A 378 -0.12 -11.27 -10.50
CA THR A 378 1.30 -11.14 -10.18
C THR A 378 1.59 -9.81 -9.48
N ALA A 379 1.00 -8.69 -9.92
CA ALA A 379 1.16 -7.39 -9.27
C ALA A 379 0.57 -7.37 -7.84
N GLY A 380 -0.58 -8.03 -7.63
CA GLY A 380 -1.17 -8.19 -6.30
C GLY A 380 -0.34 -9.08 -5.37
N ALA A 381 0.19 -10.18 -5.90
CA ALA A 381 1.10 -11.06 -5.17
C ALA A 381 2.42 -10.34 -4.82
N ILE A 382 2.99 -9.57 -5.74
CA ILE A 382 4.19 -8.75 -5.51
C ILE A 382 3.94 -7.72 -4.41
N GLY A 383 2.79 -7.02 -4.43
CA GLY A 383 2.42 -6.06 -3.39
C GLY A 383 2.28 -6.71 -2.01
N LEU A 384 1.65 -7.89 -1.93
CA LEU A 384 1.51 -8.64 -0.68
C LEU A 384 2.87 -9.12 -0.17
N VAL A 385 3.72 -9.68 -1.03
CA VAL A 385 5.08 -10.12 -0.68
C VAL A 385 5.90 -8.92 -0.17
N PHE A 386 5.80 -7.75 -0.82
CA PHE A 386 6.48 -6.54 -0.38
C PHE A 386 6.05 -6.11 1.03
N ILE A 387 4.74 -6.07 1.31
CA ILE A 387 4.21 -5.70 2.63
C ILE A 387 4.66 -6.71 3.69
N LEU A 388 4.55 -8.01 3.42
CA LEU A 388 4.98 -9.06 4.34
C LEU A 388 6.48 -9.00 4.62
N THR A 389 7.29 -8.74 3.59
CA THR A 389 8.74 -8.56 3.73
C THR A 389 9.07 -7.33 4.57
N LEU A 390 8.36 -6.22 4.36
CA LEU A 390 8.54 -5.00 5.16
C LEU A 390 8.21 -5.24 6.64
N VAL A 391 7.07 -5.89 6.92
CA VAL A 391 6.69 -6.27 8.29
C VAL A 391 7.75 -7.19 8.92
N ALA A 392 8.22 -8.19 8.18
CA ALA A 392 9.26 -9.09 8.65
C ALA A 392 10.57 -8.37 8.98
N LYS A 393 10.98 -7.39 8.16
CA LYS A 393 12.19 -6.57 8.41
C LYS A 393 12.03 -5.67 9.63
N LEU A 394 10.86 -5.03 9.80
CA LEU A 394 10.58 -4.20 10.98
C LEU A 394 10.61 -5.02 12.27
N LEU A 395 10.01 -6.21 12.26
CA LEU A 395 10.08 -7.14 13.40
C LEU A 395 11.53 -7.59 13.66
N GLY A 396 12.33 -7.76 12.61
CA GLY A 396 13.76 -8.03 12.72
C GLY A 396 14.51 -6.93 13.45
N VAL A 397 14.26 -5.66 13.09
CA VAL A 397 14.87 -4.50 13.78
C VAL A 397 14.48 -4.46 15.27
N VAL A 398 13.19 -4.68 15.58
CA VAL A 398 12.74 -4.75 16.99
C VAL A 398 13.46 -5.84 17.76
N ARG A 399 13.65 -7.01 17.18
CA ARG A 399 14.42 -8.10 17.79
C ARG A 399 15.88 -7.69 18.04
N GLU A 400 16.53 -7.06 17.05
CA GLU A 400 17.91 -6.59 17.19
C GLU A 400 18.03 -5.49 18.26
N MET A 401 17.05 -4.59 18.37
CA MET A 401 17.00 -3.59 19.44
C MET A 401 16.95 -4.25 20.83
N LEU A 402 16.12 -5.27 21.00
CA LEU A 402 16.04 -6.02 22.26
C LEU A 402 17.36 -6.74 22.56
N GLN A 403 17.99 -7.37 21.57
CA GLN A 403 19.26 -8.05 21.72
C GLN A 403 20.37 -7.07 22.12
N ALA A 404 20.45 -5.91 21.46
CA ALA A 404 21.38 -4.84 21.78
C ALA A 404 21.15 -4.28 23.20
N ASN A 405 19.90 -4.11 23.60
CA ASN A 405 19.55 -3.61 24.93
C ASN A 405 20.02 -4.55 26.07
N TYR A 406 19.93 -5.88 25.86
CA TYR A 406 20.33 -6.87 26.88
C TYR A 406 21.83 -7.17 26.89
N PHE A 407 22.49 -7.20 25.72
CA PHE A 407 23.85 -7.72 25.58
C PHE A 407 24.88 -6.69 25.10
N GLY A 408 24.42 -5.55 24.55
CA GLY A 408 25.32 -4.50 24.06
C GLY A 408 26.30 -5.00 22.99
N THR A 409 27.52 -4.45 23.04
CA THR A 409 28.70 -4.96 22.37
C THR A 409 29.72 -5.39 23.45
N GLY A 410 30.07 -6.66 23.50
CA GLY A 410 30.98 -7.23 24.47
C GLY A 410 31.22 -8.68 24.10
N ILE A 411 32.05 -9.35 24.89
CA ILE A 411 32.49 -10.72 24.59
C ILE A 411 31.32 -11.70 24.39
N ASP A 412 30.29 -11.63 25.19
CA ASP A 412 29.10 -12.49 25.03
C ASP A 412 28.37 -12.26 23.71
N ALA A 413 28.21 -10.99 23.29
CA ALA A 413 27.62 -10.65 22.01
C ALA A 413 28.53 -11.07 20.83
N ASP A 414 29.86 -10.99 21.02
CA ASP A 414 30.85 -11.42 20.04
C ASP A 414 30.80 -12.95 19.86
N LEU A 415 30.74 -13.72 20.97
CA LEU A 415 30.61 -15.18 20.92
C LEU A 415 29.34 -15.64 20.21
N TYR A 416 28.19 -14.95 20.47
CA TYR A 416 26.96 -15.20 19.74
C TYR A 416 27.12 -14.91 18.27
N THR A 417 27.66 -13.73 17.92
CA THR A 417 27.81 -13.29 16.54
C THR A 417 28.75 -14.17 15.75
N ALA A 418 29.91 -14.54 16.35
CA ALA A 418 30.88 -15.46 15.76
C ALA A 418 30.26 -16.83 15.48
N SER A 419 29.51 -17.39 16.44
CA SER A 419 28.85 -18.68 16.27
C SER A 419 27.73 -18.61 15.22
N TYR A 420 26.93 -17.51 15.19
CA TYR A 420 25.89 -17.26 14.17
C TYR A 420 26.49 -17.11 12.77
N ASN A 421 27.55 -16.34 12.63
CA ASN A 421 28.24 -16.12 11.36
C ASN A 421 28.87 -17.41 10.82
N SER A 422 29.50 -18.18 11.66
CA SER A 422 30.14 -19.46 11.30
C SER A 422 29.12 -20.53 10.86
N THR A 423 27.86 -20.42 11.28
CA THR A 423 26.85 -21.46 11.07
C THR A 423 25.68 -20.93 10.27
N LEU A 424 24.68 -20.39 10.96
CA LEU A 424 23.37 -20.06 10.39
C LEU A 424 23.44 -18.99 9.31
N TYR A 425 24.25 -17.93 9.48
CA TYR A 425 24.33 -16.84 8.52
C TYR A 425 24.97 -17.26 7.19
N LEU A 426 26.12 -17.92 7.26
CA LEU A 426 26.78 -18.50 6.08
C LEU A 426 25.86 -19.49 5.37
N PHE A 427 25.22 -20.38 6.13
CA PHE A 427 24.42 -21.46 5.55
C PHE A 427 23.08 -20.98 4.99
N THR A 428 22.44 -19.96 5.59
CA THR A 428 21.22 -19.36 5.02
C THR A 428 21.45 -18.82 3.61
N THR A 429 22.64 -18.25 3.36
CA THR A 429 23.02 -17.74 2.03
C THR A 429 23.19 -18.86 1.01
N VAL A 430 23.82 -19.97 1.42
CA VAL A 430 23.92 -21.17 0.57
C VAL A 430 22.53 -21.75 0.29
N CYS A 431 21.67 -21.86 1.32
CA CYS A 431 20.30 -22.36 1.16
C CYS A 431 19.43 -21.46 0.27
N TYR A 432 19.63 -20.16 0.33
CA TYR A 432 18.97 -19.22 -0.58
C TYR A 432 19.38 -19.44 -2.05
N ALA A 433 20.65 -19.67 -2.31
CA ALA A 433 21.14 -19.99 -3.65
C ALA A 433 20.60 -21.36 -4.16
N LEU A 434 20.49 -22.36 -3.27
CA LEU A 434 19.82 -23.63 -3.56
C LEU A 434 18.34 -23.41 -3.92
N CYS A 435 17.65 -22.54 -3.19
CA CYS A 435 16.27 -22.14 -3.47
C CYS A 435 16.15 -21.52 -4.89
N ILE A 436 17.01 -20.54 -5.22
CA ILE A 436 17.05 -19.92 -6.56
C ILE A 436 17.23 -20.96 -7.68
N ALA A 437 18.09 -21.96 -7.46
CA ALA A 437 18.35 -23.01 -8.42
C ALA A 437 17.17 -24.00 -8.54
N ALA A 438 16.45 -24.25 -7.44
CA ALA A 438 15.34 -25.20 -7.40
C ALA A 438 14.06 -24.67 -8.09
N VAL A 439 13.74 -23.38 -7.95
CA VAL A 439 12.51 -22.79 -8.48
C VAL A 439 12.28 -23.07 -9.98
N PRO A 440 13.21 -22.75 -10.91
CA PRO A 440 12.96 -22.99 -12.32
C PRO A 440 12.82 -24.48 -12.67
N ILE A 441 13.53 -25.36 -11.97
CA ILE A 441 13.43 -26.80 -12.17
C ILE A 441 12.07 -27.31 -11.73
N LEU A 442 11.64 -26.98 -10.52
CA LEU A 442 10.35 -27.38 -9.98
C LEU A 442 9.22 -26.80 -10.84
N THR A 443 9.31 -25.55 -11.27
CA THR A 443 8.30 -24.93 -12.16
C THR A 443 8.17 -25.71 -13.49
N GLN A 444 9.29 -26.13 -14.10
CA GLN A 444 9.27 -26.92 -15.34
C GLN A 444 8.64 -28.31 -15.12
N GLU A 445 9.03 -28.99 -14.04
CA GLU A 445 8.53 -30.34 -13.74
C GLU A 445 7.03 -30.31 -13.36
N PHE A 446 6.58 -29.32 -12.59
CA PHE A 446 5.15 -29.13 -12.30
C PHE A 446 4.33 -28.73 -13.53
N ALA A 447 4.90 -27.94 -14.44
CA ALA A 447 4.24 -27.57 -15.71
C ALA A 447 4.09 -28.77 -16.64
N ALA A 448 5.03 -29.73 -16.60
CA ALA A 448 4.96 -30.95 -17.38
C ALA A 448 3.89 -31.91 -16.85
N LYS A 449 3.96 -32.29 -15.58
CA LYS A 449 2.97 -33.09 -14.85
C LYS A 449 3.11 -32.87 -13.35
N ARG A 450 1.97 -32.76 -12.62
CA ARG A 450 1.97 -32.65 -11.16
C ARG A 450 2.77 -33.75 -10.46
N GLU A 451 2.66 -34.98 -10.91
CA GLU A 451 3.39 -36.13 -10.34
C GLU A 451 4.91 -36.01 -10.52
N ARG A 452 5.37 -35.51 -11.70
CA ARG A 452 6.78 -35.23 -11.93
C ARG A 452 7.29 -34.12 -11.01
N GLY A 453 6.51 -33.06 -10.85
CA GLY A 453 6.83 -31.98 -9.93
C GLY A 453 6.97 -32.47 -8.48
N ILE A 454 6.03 -33.30 -7.99
CA ILE A 454 6.10 -33.91 -6.65
C ILE A 454 7.32 -34.83 -6.51
N ARG A 455 7.63 -35.63 -7.53
CA ARG A 455 8.81 -36.51 -7.51
C ARG A 455 10.11 -35.71 -7.48
N ALA A 456 10.22 -34.68 -8.30
CA ALA A 456 11.38 -33.76 -8.30
C ALA A 456 11.53 -33.03 -6.96
N ALA A 457 10.42 -32.55 -6.38
CA ALA A 457 10.42 -31.93 -5.06
C ALA A 457 10.91 -32.90 -3.97
N ASN A 458 10.39 -34.12 -3.93
CA ASN A 458 10.80 -35.15 -2.99
C ASN A 458 12.30 -35.51 -3.14
N ASN A 459 12.79 -35.58 -4.38
CA ASN A 459 14.19 -35.85 -4.67
C ASN A 459 15.09 -34.70 -4.16
N LEU A 460 14.75 -33.45 -4.49
CA LEU A 460 15.51 -32.29 -4.03
C LEU A 460 15.46 -32.13 -2.50
N VAL A 461 14.30 -32.40 -1.85
CA VAL A 461 14.19 -32.43 -0.39
C VAL A 461 15.12 -33.48 0.23
N THR A 462 15.12 -34.70 -0.32
CA THR A 462 16.00 -35.78 0.19
C THR A 462 17.47 -35.43 0.02
N ILE A 463 17.89 -34.94 -1.16
CA ILE A 463 19.26 -34.52 -1.44
C ILE A 463 19.68 -33.38 -0.51
N THR A 464 18.84 -32.38 -0.34
CA THR A 464 19.13 -31.23 0.51
C THR A 464 19.20 -31.63 1.98
N LEU A 465 18.31 -32.50 2.44
CA LEU A 465 18.34 -33.03 3.82
C LEU A 465 19.62 -33.83 4.08
N LEU A 466 19.96 -34.78 3.21
CA LEU A 466 21.16 -35.59 3.35
C LEU A 466 22.43 -34.73 3.27
N GLY A 467 22.50 -33.80 2.32
CA GLY A 467 23.60 -32.85 2.18
C GLY A 467 23.76 -31.97 3.42
N SER A 468 22.67 -31.45 3.97
CA SER A 468 22.70 -30.61 5.17
C SER A 468 23.06 -31.37 6.44
N LEU A 469 22.66 -32.65 6.55
CA LEU A 469 23.10 -33.54 7.62
C LEU A 469 24.60 -33.85 7.48
N GLY A 470 25.10 -34.04 6.24
CA GLY A 470 26.55 -34.20 6.00
C GLY A 470 27.34 -32.96 6.40
N VAL A 471 26.85 -31.75 6.06
CA VAL A 471 27.46 -30.50 6.49
C VAL A 471 27.39 -30.34 8.01
N LEU A 472 26.29 -30.69 8.65
CA LEU A 472 26.17 -30.69 10.11
C LEU A 472 27.21 -31.60 10.74
N ALA A 473 27.36 -32.85 10.27
CA ALA A 473 28.36 -33.78 10.79
C ALA A 473 29.79 -33.25 10.61
N LEU A 474 30.08 -32.70 9.41
CA LEU A 474 31.36 -32.07 9.15
C LEU A 474 31.61 -30.90 10.11
N TRP A 475 30.62 -30.05 10.34
CA TRP A 475 30.75 -28.89 11.23
C TRP A 475 30.94 -29.29 12.69
N GLN A 476 30.30 -30.37 13.15
CA GLN A 476 30.54 -30.93 14.50
C GLN A 476 31.98 -31.37 14.69
N VAL A 477 32.61 -31.92 13.65
CA VAL A 477 34.03 -32.32 13.66
C VAL A 477 34.94 -31.10 13.59
N LEU A 478 34.72 -30.20 12.60
CA LEU A 478 35.54 -29.01 12.40
C LEU A 478 35.52 -28.07 13.61
N ALA A 479 34.39 -27.94 14.29
CA ALA A 479 34.31 -27.14 15.52
C ALA A 479 35.24 -27.62 16.65
N SER A 480 35.70 -28.87 16.60
CA SER A 480 36.63 -29.42 17.58
C SER A 480 38.12 -29.27 17.20
N THR A 481 38.37 -28.75 16.00
CA THR A 481 39.74 -28.50 15.50
C THR A 481 40.19 -27.07 15.84
N PRO A 482 41.51 -26.78 15.72
CA PRO A 482 42.03 -25.42 15.89
C PRO A 482 41.44 -24.38 14.93
N LEU A 483 40.70 -24.82 13.93
CA LEU A 483 40.11 -23.97 12.89
C LEU A 483 39.24 -22.80 13.47
N VAL A 484 38.46 -23.07 14.52
CA VAL A 484 37.64 -22.05 15.17
C VAL A 484 38.51 -20.96 15.80
N GLY A 485 39.60 -21.33 16.48
CA GLY A 485 40.55 -20.36 17.03
C GLY A 485 41.40 -19.65 15.99
N MET A 486 41.53 -20.21 14.76
CA MET A 486 42.18 -19.53 13.64
C MET A 486 41.24 -18.53 12.95
N LEU A 487 39.95 -18.80 12.96
CA LEU A 487 38.94 -17.92 12.36
C LEU A 487 38.51 -16.78 13.29
N TRP A 488 38.52 -17.01 14.60
CA TRP A 488 38.02 -16.07 15.60
C TRP A 488 39.08 -15.95 16.71
N ASP A 489 39.73 -14.78 16.80
CA ASP A 489 40.68 -14.47 17.86
C ASP A 489 39.94 -14.11 19.16
N VAL A 490 39.44 -15.14 19.83
CA VAL A 490 38.85 -15.02 21.15
C VAL A 490 39.81 -15.60 22.19
N GLY A 491 39.80 -15.04 23.37
CA GLY A 491 40.70 -15.56 24.44
C GLY A 491 40.54 -17.07 24.67
N LEU A 492 41.65 -17.75 25.04
CA LEU A 492 41.64 -19.19 25.24
C LEU A 492 40.59 -19.68 26.25
N SER A 493 40.22 -18.84 27.23
CA SER A 493 39.17 -19.12 28.21
C SER A 493 37.75 -19.16 27.58
N GLU A 494 37.51 -18.39 26.51
CA GLU A 494 36.21 -18.27 25.85
C GLU A 494 36.01 -19.24 24.66
N LEU A 495 37.11 -19.79 24.16
CA LEU A 495 37.09 -20.70 23.02
C LEU A 495 36.19 -21.94 23.24
N PRO A 496 36.15 -22.60 24.41
CA PRO A 496 35.22 -23.70 24.64
C PRO A 496 33.75 -23.30 24.58
N ARG A 497 33.39 -22.06 25.03
CA ARG A 497 32.04 -21.52 24.95
C ARG A 497 31.66 -21.28 23.50
N LEU A 498 32.55 -20.66 22.71
CA LEU A 498 32.36 -20.44 21.29
C LEU A 498 32.11 -21.73 20.53
N VAL A 499 32.95 -22.75 20.75
CA VAL A 499 32.78 -24.08 20.15
C VAL A 499 31.44 -24.72 20.53
N GLY A 500 31.05 -24.61 21.81
CA GLY A 500 29.75 -25.09 22.29
C GLY A 500 28.57 -24.39 21.53
N TYR A 501 28.63 -23.08 21.38
CA TYR A 501 27.61 -22.31 20.68
C TYR A 501 27.54 -22.64 19.18
N ILE A 502 28.69 -22.79 18.52
CA ILE A 502 28.79 -23.24 17.13
C ILE A 502 28.10 -24.59 16.95
N ARG A 503 28.39 -25.57 17.83
CA ARG A 503 27.79 -26.90 17.78
C ARG A 503 26.26 -26.88 17.94
N ILE A 504 25.76 -26.07 18.89
CA ILE A 504 24.32 -25.92 19.12
C ILE A 504 23.65 -25.27 17.90
N MET A 505 24.20 -24.17 17.39
CA MET A 505 23.61 -23.47 16.22
C MET A 505 23.69 -24.32 14.96
N ALA A 506 24.72 -25.14 14.78
CA ALA A 506 24.85 -26.06 13.65
C ALA A 506 23.68 -27.06 13.56
N LEU A 507 23.03 -27.42 14.66
CA LEU A 507 21.81 -28.26 14.65
C LEU A 507 20.66 -27.62 13.84
N GLY A 508 20.68 -26.32 13.68
CA GLY A 508 19.73 -25.58 12.84
C GLY A 508 19.93 -25.75 11.33
N LEU A 509 21.10 -26.21 10.86
CA LEU A 509 21.43 -26.26 9.43
C LEU A 509 20.44 -27.06 8.58
N PRO A 510 20.06 -28.30 8.96
CA PRO A 510 19.06 -29.06 8.19
C PRO A 510 17.69 -28.38 8.18
N ILE A 511 17.31 -27.73 9.26
CA ILE A 511 16.01 -27.04 9.40
C ILE A 511 15.97 -25.84 8.46
N VAL A 512 17.05 -25.04 8.42
CA VAL A 512 17.21 -23.91 7.50
C VAL A 512 17.13 -24.37 6.04
N ALA A 513 17.86 -25.43 5.70
CA ALA A 513 17.89 -25.98 4.35
C ALA A 513 16.50 -26.40 3.87
N LEU A 514 15.76 -27.12 4.72
CA LEU A 514 14.38 -27.51 4.43
C LEU A 514 13.45 -26.31 4.31
N ALA A 515 13.56 -25.30 5.18
CA ALA A 515 12.72 -24.11 5.14
C ALA A 515 12.85 -23.37 3.79
N TYR A 516 14.08 -23.16 3.31
CA TYR A 516 14.33 -22.52 2.00
C TYR A 516 13.87 -23.38 0.82
N LEU A 517 14.01 -24.68 0.90
CA LEU A 517 13.54 -25.56 -0.18
C LEU A 517 12.02 -25.63 -0.22
N MET A 518 11.32 -25.57 0.93
CA MET A 518 9.85 -25.43 0.95
C MET A 518 9.40 -24.11 0.31
N VAL A 519 10.14 -23.03 0.52
CA VAL A 519 9.88 -21.77 -0.20
C VAL A 519 10.00 -21.97 -1.70
N ALA A 520 11.05 -22.63 -2.19
CA ALA A 520 11.23 -22.92 -3.61
C ALA A 520 10.08 -23.76 -4.19
N LEU A 521 9.66 -24.79 -3.47
CA LEU A 521 8.55 -25.65 -3.85
C LEU A 521 7.24 -24.84 -3.99
N PHE A 522 6.93 -24.00 -3.00
CA PHE A 522 5.69 -23.23 -3.01
C PHE A 522 5.73 -22.03 -3.94
N GLN A 523 6.90 -21.47 -4.24
CA GLN A 523 7.05 -20.51 -5.34
C GLN A 523 6.77 -21.16 -6.70
N ALA A 524 7.21 -22.39 -6.92
CA ALA A 524 6.96 -23.13 -8.15
C ALA A 524 5.46 -23.46 -8.34
N THR A 525 4.65 -23.37 -7.29
CA THR A 525 3.18 -23.54 -7.30
C THR A 525 2.42 -22.24 -7.05
N ASP A 526 3.02 -21.08 -7.38
CA ASP A 526 2.44 -19.71 -7.30
C ASP A 526 2.14 -19.18 -5.88
N HIS A 527 2.75 -19.74 -4.84
CA HIS A 527 2.63 -19.28 -3.46
C HIS A 527 3.82 -18.42 -3.03
N TYR A 528 3.94 -17.22 -3.61
CA TYR A 528 5.05 -16.29 -3.35
C TYR A 528 4.99 -15.65 -1.97
N GLU A 529 3.82 -15.59 -1.35
CA GLU A 529 3.60 -15.00 -0.02
C GLU A 529 4.39 -15.69 1.09
N LEU A 530 4.70 -16.98 0.94
CA LEU A 530 5.51 -17.71 1.92
C LEU A 530 6.90 -17.09 2.06
N GLN A 531 7.55 -16.72 0.95
CA GLN A 531 8.87 -16.09 0.99
C GLN A 531 8.86 -14.79 1.79
N GLY A 532 7.85 -13.94 1.59
CA GLY A 532 7.74 -12.66 2.29
C GLY A 532 7.43 -12.79 3.78
N SER A 533 6.73 -13.87 4.19
CA SER A 533 6.25 -14.05 5.56
C SER A 533 7.08 -15.00 6.42
N MET A 534 7.97 -15.80 5.82
CA MET A 534 8.62 -16.90 6.52
C MET A 534 9.45 -16.49 7.75
N SER A 535 10.05 -15.29 7.75
CA SER A 535 10.85 -14.81 8.89
C SER A 535 10.03 -14.10 9.99
N ILE A 536 8.72 -13.90 9.79
CA ILE A 536 7.86 -13.27 10.80
C ILE A 536 7.81 -14.08 12.11
N PRO A 537 7.49 -15.40 12.13
CA PRO A 537 7.44 -16.17 13.36
C PRO A 537 8.81 -16.29 14.05
N TYR A 538 9.89 -16.39 13.28
CA TYR A 538 11.25 -16.37 13.80
C TYR A 538 11.53 -15.08 14.61
N ASN A 539 11.24 -13.91 14.03
CA ASN A 539 11.49 -12.63 14.68
C ASN A 539 10.57 -12.41 15.89
N ILE A 540 9.28 -12.78 15.79
CA ILE A 540 8.33 -12.67 16.91
C ILE A 540 8.78 -13.56 18.08
N PHE A 541 9.14 -14.83 17.81
CA PHE A 541 9.56 -15.76 18.84
C PHE A 541 10.82 -15.29 19.57
N LEU A 542 11.85 -14.86 18.83
CA LEU A 542 13.08 -14.38 19.45
C LEU A 542 12.89 -13.06 20.18
N ALA A 543 12.08 -12.13 19.65
CA ALA A 543 11.76 -10.90 20.37
C ALA A 543 11.01 -11.19 21.69
N ALA A 544 10.03 -12.09 21.66
CA ALA A 544 9.31 -12.52 22.86
C ALA A 544 10.24 -13.26 23.84
N PHE A 545 11.10 -14.13 23.35
CA PHE A 545 12.07 -14.84 24.16
C PHE A 545 13.06 -13.88 24.85
N LEU A 546 13.60 -12.91 24.12
CA LEU A 546 14.47 -11.87 24.67
C LEU A 546 13.76 -11.05 25.74
N PHE A 547 12.53 -10.63 25.48
CA PHE A 547 11.73 -9.85 26.42
C PHE A 547 11.44 -10.60 27.73
N LEU A 548 11.12 -11.90 27.64
CA LEU A 548 10.72 -12.72 28.81
C LEU A 548 11.92 -13.32 29.56
N PHE A 549 12.96 -13.68 28.83
CA PHE A 549 14.04 -14.52 29.35
C PHE A 549 15.45 -13.95 29.13
N GLY A 550 15.62 -12.85 28.38
CA GLY A 550 16.93 -12.32 28.00
C GLY A 550 17.87 -12.08 29.19
N ALA A 551 17.35 -11.43 30.25
CA ALA A 551 18.13 -11.19 31.46
C ALA A 551 18.43 -12.45 32.32
N LYS A 552 17.60 -13.49 32.17
CA LYS A 552 17.69 -14.70 33.02
C LYS A 552 18.59 -15.80 32.45
N LEU A 553 18.49 -16.01 31.15
CA LEU A 553 19.16 -17.14 30.47
C LEU A 553 20.44 -16.72 29.73
N GLY A 554 20.70 -15.41 29.68
CA GLY A 554 21.91 -14.89 29.05
C GLY A 554 22.05 -15.27 27.57
N ILE A 555 23.27 -15.12 27.06
CA ILE A 555 23.53 -15.32 25.62
C ILE A 555 23.40 -16.81 25.21
N GLY A 556 23.69 -17.75 26.09
CA GLY A 556 23.49 -19.18 25.82
C GLY A 556 22.04 -19.55 25.57
N GLY A 557 21.10 -18.90 26.28
CA GLY A 557 19.67 -19.08 26.05
C GLY A 557 19.27 -18.64 24.65
N ILE A 558 19.82 -17.53 24.14
CA ILE A 558 19.54 -17.05 22.78
C ILE A 558 20.12 -17.98 21.72
N VAL A 559 21.28 -18.55 21.93
CA VAL A 559 21.87 -19.53 21.02
C VAL A 559 20.93 -20.72 20.81
N VAL A 560 20.36 -21.26 21.89
CA VAL A 560 19.35 -22.34 21.82
C VAL A 560 18.05 -21.84 21.17
N ALA A 561 17.55 -20.67 21.60
CA ALA A 561 16.34 -20.10 21.08
C ALA A 561 16.41 -19.79 19.56
N SER A 562 17.54 -19.28 19.08
CA SER A 562 17.81 -19.03 17.67
C SER A 562 17.73 -20.31 16.83
N THR A 563 18.26 -21.40 17.34
CA THR A 563 18.19 -22.72 16.67
C THR A 563 16.74 -23.22 16.60
N PHE A 564 16.00 -23.10 17.71
CA PHE A 564 14.59 -23.51 17.77
C PHE A 564 13.66 -22.63 16.91
N ALA A 565 13.95 -21.33 16.79
CA ALA A 565 13.17 -20.39 16.00
C ALA A 565 13.05 -20.80 14.52
N TRP A 566 14.05 -21.51 13.98
CA TRP A 566 14.00 -22.03 12.61
C TRP A 566 12.96 -23.13 12.42
N LEU A 567 12.60 -23.89 13.47
CA LEU A 567 11.48 -24.85 13.40
C LEU A 567 10.15 -24.14 13.18
N LEU A 568 9.96 -22.99 13.84
CA LEU A 568 8.76 -22.18 13.65
C LEU A 568 8.68 -21.60 12.23
N GLN A 569 9.82 -21.21 11.68
CA GLN A 569 9.92 -20.76 10.31
C GLN A 569 9.59 -21.87 9.31
N LEU A 570 10.12 -23.07 9.48
CA LEU A 570 9.78 -24.26 8.69
C LEU A 570 8.30 -24.60 8.84
N GLY A 571 7.75 -24.47 10.06
CA GLY A 571 6.33 -24.69 10.36
C GLY A 571 5.36 -23.83 9.53
N MET A 572 5.78 -22.65 9.06
CA MET A 572 5.01 -21.83 8.15
C MET A 572 4.71 -22.50 6.80
N SER A 573 5.46 -23.51 6.42
CA SER A 573 5.20 -24.28 5.20
C SER A 573 4.03 -25.29 5.34
N VAL A 574 3.67 -25.69 6.56
CA VAL A 574 2.64 -26.72 6.82
C VAL A 574 1.26 -26.38 6.25
N PRO A 575 0.72 -25.17 6.40
CA PRO A 575 -0.55 -24.81 5.77
C PRO A 575 -0.53 -24.97 4.24
N TYR A 576 0.60 -24.63 3.63
CA TYR A 576 0.78 -24.75 2.17
C TYR A 576 0.93 -26.22 1.75
N MET A 577 1.62 -27.04 2.53
CA MET A 577 1.68 -28.50 2.30
C MET A 577 0.27 -29.10 2.32
N LYS A 578 -0.58 -28.73 3.29
CA LYS A 578 -1.97 -29.18 3.35
C LYS A 578 -2.79 -28.68 2.15
N LYS A 579 -2.65 -27.41 1.77
CA LYS A 579 -3.37 -26.80 0.64
C LYS A 579 -3.00 -27.48 -0.68
N GLU A 580 -1.72 -27.70 -0.90
CA GLU A 580 -1.21 -28.36 -2.10
C GLU A 580 -1.27 -29.90 -2.04
N ARG A 581 -1.80 -30.46 -0.97
CA ARG A 581 -1.82 -31.92 -0.73
C ARG A 581 -0.45 -32.55 -0.99
N TYR A 582 0.63 -31.84 -0.58
CA TYR A 582 2.00 -32.32 -0.70
C TYR A 582 2.34 -33.15 0.53
N LEU A 583 2.70 -34.39 0.29
CA LEU A 583 3.23 -35.31 1.31
C LEU A 583 4.62 -35.74 0.88
N TYR A 584 5.61 -35.43 1.72
CA TYR A 584 6.97 -35.86 1.46
C TYR A 584 7.09 -37.38 1.46
N ARG A 585 7.73 -37.93 0.42
CA ARG A 585 8.14 -39.33 0.31
C ARG A 585 9.61 -39.38 -0.05
N PRO A 586 10.46 -40.02 0.77
CA PRO A 586 11.90 -40.12 0.49
C PRO A 586 12.14 -40.66 -0.93
N THR A 587 12.85 -39.91 -1.72
CA THR A 587 13.19 -40.25 -3.11
C THR A 587 14.62 -39.75 -3.35
N LEU A 588 15.51 -40.66 -3.78
CA LEU A 588 16.88 -40.31 -4.09
C LEU A 588 17.24 -40.79 -5.48
N ASP A 589 17.26 -39.84 -6.43
CA ASP A 589 17.66 -40.04 -7.82
C ASP A 589 18.72 -39.03 -8.22
N LEU A 590 19.98 -39.39 -8.08
CA LEU A 590 21.11 -38.54 -8.47
C LEU A 590 21.37 -38.54 -9.98
N LYS A 591 20.70 -39.40 -10.77
CA LYS A 591 20.85 -39.49 -12.21
C LYS A 591 19.79 -38.68 -12.96
N ALA A 592 18.86 -38.05 -12.27
CA ALA A 592 17.83 -37.23 -12.91
C ALA A 592 18.47 -36.06 -13.69
N ASP A 593 17.96 -35.82 -14.91
CA ASP A 593 18.52 -34.87 -15.89
C ASP A 593 18.69 -33.45 -15.37
N TYR A 594 17.94 -33.04 -14.37
CA TYR A 594 18.00 -31.69 -13.77
C TYR A 594 19.07 -31.57 -12.68
N ILE A 595 19.63 -32.64 -12.13
CA ILE A 595 20.53 -32.58 -10.98
C ILE A 595 21.83 -31.83 -11.30
N GLY A 596 22.43 -32.13 -12.48
CA GLY A 596 23.63 -31.41 -12.90
C GLY A 596 23.39 -29.90 -13.07
N ARG A 597 22.23 -29.53 -13.62
CA ARG A 597 21.83 -28.11 -13.75
C ARG A 597 21.58 -27.48 -12.39
N TYR A 598 20.95 -28.20 -11.46
CA TYR A 598 20.70 -27.75 -10.09
C TYR A 598 21.99 -27.33 -9.39
N PHE A 599 22.96 -28.25 -9.29
CA PHE A 599 24.22 -27.95 -8.60
C PHE A 599 25.05 -26.88 -9.29
N LYS A 600 25.12 -26.91 -10.63
CA LYS A 600 25.82 -25.88 -11.40
C LYS A 600 25.22 -24.48 -11.15
N THR A 601 23.90 -24.37 -11.21
CA THR A 601 23.20 -23.08 -10.98
C THR A 601 23.37 -22.64 -9.54
N ALA A 602 23.26 -23.54 -8.56
CA ALA A 602 23.45 -23.24 -7.16
C ALA A 602 24.87 -22.74 -6.86
N ALA A 603 25.91 -23.42 -7.35
CA ALA A 603 27.31 -23.03 -7.15
C ALA A 603 27.59 -21.63 -7.71
N VAL A 604 27.15 -21.36 -8.95
CA VAL A 604 27.30 -20.03 -9.56
C VAL A 604 26.53 -18.98 -8.76
N SER A 605 25.32 -19.30 -8.30
CA SER A 605 24.50 -18.36 -7.49
C SER A 605 25.17 -18.02 -6.16
N VAL A 606 25.71 -19.00 -5.45
CA VAL A 606 26.44 -18.76 -4.17
C VAL A 606 27.56 -17.77 -4.41
N LEU A 607 28.43 -18.03 -5.39
CA LEU A 607 29.62 -17.21 -5.62
C LEU A 607 29.31 -15.80 -6.16
N THR A 608 28.20 -15.63 -6.86
CA THR A 608 27.86 -14.34 -7.49
C THR A 608 26.98 -13.45 -6.63
N THR A 609 26.15 -14.02 -5.73
CA THR A 609 25.22 -13.23 -4.89
C THR A 609 25.77 -12.97 -3.49
N SER A 610 26.85 -13.63 -3.09
CA SER A 610 27.34 -13.65 -1.70
C SER A 610 28.65 -12.90 -1.50
N VAL A 611 29.14 -12.15 -2.50
CA VAL A 611 30.44 -11.48 -2.39
C VAL A 611 30.51 -10.55 -1.16
N PHE A 612 29.47 -9.76 -0.94
CA PHE A 612 29.42 -8.88 0.23
C PHE A 612 29.40 -9.67 1.55
N LEU A 613 28.64 -10.77 1.60
CA LEU A 613 28.64 -11.65 2.77
C LEU A 613 30.05 -12.20 3.08
N PHE A 614 30.76 -12.65 2.07
CA PHE A 614 32.11 -13.17 2.29
C PHE A 614 33.08 -12.08 2.73
N CYS A 615 32.99 -10.85 2.15
CA CYS A 615 33.72 -9.70 2.67
C CYS A 615 33.38 -9.44 4.13
N TYR A 616 32.10 -9.42 4.49
CA TYR A 616 31.65 -9.22 5.86
C TYR A 616 32.17 -10.32 6.83
N LEU A 617 32.20 -11.59 6.42
CA LEU A 617 32.77 -12.67 7.22
C LEU A 617 34.28 -12.49 7.45
N ILE A 618 35.02 -12.07 6.42
CA ILE A 618 36.43 -11.72 6.52
C ILE A 618 36.63 -10.54 7.48
N ASP A 619 35.81 -9.50 7.33
CA ASP A 619 35.85 -8.29 8.17
C ASP A 619 35.60 -8.63 9.65
N THR A 620 34.57 -9.43 9.94
CA THR A 620 34.24 -9.82 11.30
C THR A 620 35.29 -10.74 11.91
N SER A 621 35.84 -11.66 11.14
CA SER A 621 36.99 -12.51 11.56
C SER A 621 38.20 -11.66 11.86
N ARG A 622 38.54 -10.66 11.04
CA ARG A 622 39.65 -9.75 11.30
C ARG A 622 39.40 -8.85 12.51
N ALA A 623 38.15 -8.40 12.69
CA ALA A 623 37.77 -7.54 13.82
C ALA A 623 37.91 -8.23 15.18
N SER A 624 37.75 -9.56 15.27
CA SER A 624 37.91 -10.33 16.51
C SER A 624 39.27 -10.17 17.15
N ALA A 625 40.30 -9.81 16.38
CA ALA A 625 41.65 -9.58 16.87
C ALA A 625 41.89 -8.18 17.47
N PHE A 626 40.91 -7.25 17.47
CA PHE A 626 41.14 -5.87 17.87
C PHE A 626 40.73 -5.59 19.32
N ILE A 627 39.46 -5.60 19.59
CA ILE A 627 38.87 -5.33 20.92
C ILE A 627 37.61 -6.18 21.12
N ASP A 628 37.31 -6.47 22.38
CA ASP A 628 36.01 -7.06 22.72
C ASP A 628 34.86 -6.16 22.25
N GLY A 629 33.83 -6.75 21.66
CA GLY A 629 32.69 -6.04 21.12
C GLY A 629 32.82 -5.61 19.66
N ALA A 630 34.00 -5.77 19.03
CA ALA A 630 34.18 -5.41 17.63
C ALA A 630 33.35 -6.29 16.69
N VAL A 631 33.26 -7.58 16.91
CA VAL A 631 32.49 -8.53 16.08
C VAL A 631 31.01 -8.21 16.13
N SER A 632 30.48 -7.97 17.30
CA SER A 632 29.06 -7.60 17.49
C SER A 632 28.74 -6.20 16.96
N ALA A 633 29.69 -5.26 17.00
CA ALA A 633 29.53 -3.94 16.38
C ALA A 633 29.36 -4.07 14.86
N PHE A 634 30.16 -4.91 14.19
CA PHE A 634 29.97 -5.25 12.77
C PHE A 634 28.60 -5.88 12.50
N TYR A 635 28.15 -6.76 13.38
CA TYR A 635 26.85 -7.41 13.28
C TYR A 635 25.71 -6.40 13.29
N TYR A 636 25.68 -5.49 14.29
CA TYR A 636 24.61 -4.48 14.38
C TYR A 636 24.67 -3.48 13.21
N ALA A 637 25.87 -3.12 12.75
CA ALA A 637 26.04 -2.29 11.57
C ALA A 637 25.48 -2.97 10.30
N ASP A 638 25.79 -4.27 10.08
CA ASP A 638 25.26 -5.05 8.96
C ASP A 638 23.75 -5.21 9.03
N LYS A 639 23.16 -5.45 10.21
CA LYS A 639 21.71 -5.61 10.38
C LYS A 639 20.90 -4.38 10.06
N LEU A 640 21.51 -3.21 9.97
CA LEU A 640 20.89 -2.00 9.42
C LEU A 640 21.30 -1.71 7.97
N PHE A 641 22.60 -1.85 7.67
CA PHE A 641 23.14 -1.57 6.34
C PHE A 641 22.53 -2.47 5.26
N THR A 642 22.58 -3.77 5.43
CA THR A 642 22.13 -4.75 4.43
C THR A 642 20.63 -4.63 4.11
N PRO A 643 19.68 -4.54 5.06
CA PRO A 643 18.27 -4.35 4.75
C PRO A 643 17.96 -3.04 4.04
N LEU A 644 18.60 -1.94 4.45
CA LEU A 644 18.41 -0.63 3.79
C LEU A 644 18.90 -0.67 2.35
N THR A 645 20.13 -1.13 2.14
CA THR A 645 20.78 -1.21 0.84
C THR A 645 20.03 -2.15 -0.10
N THR A 646 19.72 -3.38 0.35
CA THR A 646 19.04 -4.37 -0.49
C THR A 646 17.61 -3.99 -0.82
N THR A 647 16.88 -3.31 0.08
CA THR A 647 15.50 -2.87 -0.21
C THR A 647 15.47 -1.86 -1.35
N VAL A 648 16.38 -0.88 -1.34
CA VAL A 648 16.49 0.12 -2.41
C VAL A 648 16.92 -0.54 -3.72
N LEU A 649 18.01 -1.29 -3.68
CA LEU A 649 18.61 -1.88 -4.88
C LEU A 649 17.74 -2.96 -5.51
N TYR A 650 17.15 -3.86 -4.72
CA TYR A 650 16.29 -4.91 -5.27
C TYR A 650 15.02 -4.35 -5.89
N SER A 651 14.51 -3.23 -5.38
CA SER A 651 13.37 -2.54 -6.01
C SER A 651 13.71 -2.04 -7.41
N ILE A 652 14.89 -1.44 -7.59
CA ILE A 652 15.40 -0.98 -8.90
C ILE A 652 15.64 -2.19 -9.81
N SER A 653 16.36 -3.17 -9.31
CA SER A 653 16.78 -4.35 -10.06
C SER A 653 15.63 -5.22 -10.55
N ALA A 654 14.60 -5.41 -9.72
CA ALA A 654 13.42 -6.19 -10.08
C ALA A 654 12.67 -5.60 -11.28
N VAL A 655 12.70 -4.27 -11.43
CA VAL A 655 12.09 -3.58 -12.58
C VAL A 655 13.02 -3.58 -13.79
N MET A 656 14.33 -3.48 -13.57
CA MET A 656 15.31 -3.31 -14.66
C MET A 656 15.72 -4.64 -15.30
N PHE A 657 15.83 -5.73 -14.55
CA PHE A 657 16.29 -7.01 -15.08
C PHE A 657 15.43 -7.58 -16.23
N PRO A 658 14.08 -7.61 -16.15
CA PRO A 658 13.25 -8.00 -17.30
C PRO A 658 13.41 -7.07 -18.52
N ARG A 659 13.72 -5.78 -18.27
CA ARG A 659 13.97 -4.82 -19.35
C ARG A 659 15.34 -5.06 -19.99
N PHE A 660 16.37 -5.40 -19.21
CA PHE A 660 17.68 -5.80 -19.76
C PHE A 660 17.56 -6.99 -20.69
N ASN A 661 16.80 -8.02 -20.30
CA ASN A 661 16.55 -9.19 -21.16
C ASN A 661 15.85 -8.79 -22.47
N ARG A 662 14.84 -7.89 -22.43
CA ARG A 662 14.13 -7.42 -23.63
C ARG A 662 15.02 -6.55 -24.54
N GLU A 663 15.81 -5.65 -23.98
CA GLU A 663 16.70 -4.82 -24.76
C GLU A 663 17.81 -5.65 -25.43
N PHE A 664 18.30 -6.68 -24.75
CA PHE A 664 19.28 -7.59 -25.34
C PHE A 664 18.73 -8.40 -26.54
N THR A 665 17.45 -8.70 -26.59
CA THR A 665 16.82 -9.43 -27.72
C THR A 665 16.68 -8.59 -29.00
N LYS A 666 16.91 -7.27 -28.95
CA LYS A 666 16.81 -6.37 -30.11
C LYS A 666 18.01 -6.42 -31.05
N ASP A 667 19.02 -7.21 -30.74
CA ASP A 667 20.28 -7.41 -31.53
C ASP A 667 21.11 -6.13 -31.73
N ASP A 668 20.82 -5.04 -30.99
CA ASP A 668 21.59 -3.81 -30.96
C ASP A 668 22.42 -3.76 -29.68
N THR A 669 23.64 -4.22 -29.77
CA THR A 669 24.58 -4.26 -28.64
C THR A 669 24.93 -2.87 -28.12
N ASN A 670 25.02 -1.84 -28.96
CA ASN A 670 25.35 -0.48 -28.52
C ASN A 670 24.16 0.20 -27.84
N GLY A 671 22.96 0.03 -28.38
CA GLY A 671 21.73 0.48 -27.74
C GLY A 671 21.51 -0.19 -26.40
N TYR A 672 21.73 -1.52 -26.31
CA TYR A 672 21.67 -2.28 -25.06
C TYR A 672 22.62 -1.74 -23.98
N LEU A 673 23.90 -1.56 -24.34
CA LEU A 673 24.88 -1.03 -23.38
C LEU A 673 24.64 0.44 -23.04
N GLY A 674 24.16 1.25 -23.98
CA GLY A 674 23.71 2.62 -23.71
C GLY A 674 22.57 2.69 -22.72
N TYR A 675 21.61 1.76 -22.83
CA TYR A 675 20.52 1.63 -21.87
C TYR A 675 21.01 1.23 -20.47
N ILE A 676 21.89 0.21 -20.37
CA ILE A 676 22.49 -0.20 -19.09
C ILE A 676 23.21 0.97 -18.43
N TRP A 677 24.04 1.71 -19.20
CA TRP A 677 24.75 2.85 -18.65
C TRP A 677 23.80 3.93 -18.12
N SER A 678 22.75 4.26 -18.87
CA SER A 678 21.75 5.24 -18.45
C SER A 678 21.06 4.82 -17.15
N VAL A 679 20.70 3.55 -16.98
CA VAL A 679 20.12 3.01 -15.73
C VAL A 679 21.13 3.10 -14.59
N THR A 680 22.38 2.73 -14.82
CA THR A 680 23.47 2.78 -13.82
C THR A 680 23.75 4.21 -13.38
N GLU A 681 23.87 5.15 -14.34
CA GLU A 681 24.08 6.58 -14.09
C GLU A 681 22.93 7.16 -13.23
N ASN A 682 21.68 6.91 -13.61
CA ASN A 682 20.50 7.37 -12.86
C ASN A 682 20.46 6.80 -11.44
N THR A 683 20.81 5.54 -11.29
CA THR A 683 20.84 4.87 -9.98
C THR A 683 21.93 5.46 -9.08
N LEU A 684 23.12 5.74 -9.62
CA LEU A 684 24.20 6.36 -8.86
C LEU A 684 23.84 7.76 -8.39
N LEU A 685 23.24 8.60 -9.26
CA LEU A 685 22.82 9.96 -8.90
C LEU A 685 21.74 9.96 -7.80
N PHE A 686 20.92 8.91 -7.73
CA PHE A 686 19.95 8.73 -6.63
C PHE A 686 20.62 8.22 -5.35
N ILE A 687 21.62 7.33 -5.44
CA ILE A 687 22.26 6.69 -4.28
C ILE A 687 23.29 7.60 -3.63
N PHE A 688 23.98 8.47 -4.35
CA PHE A 688 24.98 9.36 -3.79
C PHE A 688 24.51 10.19 -2.58
N PRO A 689 23.36 10.89 -2.63
CA PRO A 689 22.85 11.60 -1.45
C PRO A 689 22.47 10.66 -0.31
N VAL A 690 22.00 9.44 -0.61
CA VAL A 690 21.68 8.44 0.42
C VAL A 690 22.96 7.98 1.14
N CYS A 691 24.03 7.68 0.39
CA CYS A 691 25.33 7.35 0.96
C CYS A 691 25.86 8.47 1.87
N ALA A 692 25.75 9.73 1.42
CA ALA A 692 26.17 10.90 2.19
C ALA A 692 25.42 11.01 3.52
N MET A 693 24.08 10.84 3.52
CA MET A 693 23.28 10.85 4.74
C MET A 693 23.61 9.69 5.68
N MET A 694 23.72 8.47 5.15
CA MET A 694 24.03 7.29 5.96
C MET A 694 25.43 7.40 6.58
N SER A 695 26.41 7.96 5.84
CA SER A 695 27.75 8.16 6.35
C SER A 695 27.79 9.30 7.40
N ALA A 696 27.15 10.44 7.14
CA ALA A 696 27.18 11.59 8.03
C ALA A 696 26.42 11.35 9.35
N PHE A 697 25.30 10.64 9.29
CA PHE A 697 24.45 10.36 10.45
C PHE A 697 24.60 8.93 10.97
N GLY A 698 25.63 8.21 10.57
CA GLY A 698 25.81 6.79 10.93
C GLY A 698 25.74 6.54 12.43
N THR A 699 26.47 7.32 13.22
CA THR A 699 26.47 7.23 14.68
C THR A 699 25.12 7.62 15.28
N ASP A 700 24.46 8.63 14.75
CA ASP A 700 23.15 9.09 15.26
C ASP A 700 22.06 8.07 14.96
N ILE A 701 22.08 7.44 13.76
CA ILE A 701 21.16 6.36 13.40
C ILE A 701 21.33 5.19 14.38
N ILE A 702 22.55 4.77 14.64
CA ILE A 702 22.87 3.70 15.61
C ILE A 702 22.39 4.09 17.00
N ARG A 703 22.65 5.34 17.44
CA ARG A 703 22.24 5.87 18.74
C ARG A 703 20.72 5.80 18.91
N VAL A 704 19.97 6.30 17.94
CA VAL A 704 18.50 6.30 17.99
C VAL A 704 17.94 4.89 18.11
N ILE A 705 18.51 3.94 17.37
CA ILE A 705 17.95 2.58 17.23
C ILE A 705 18.44 1.68 18.38
N PHE A 706 19.73 1.66 18.69
CA PHE A 706 20.31 0.66 19.56
C PHE A 706 20.76 1.16 20.93
N GLU A 707 21.16 2.42 21.12
CA GLU A 707 21.69 2.93 22.38
C GLU A 707 20.65 2.83 23.50
N SER A 708 20.67 1.72 24.23
CA SER A 708 19.83 1.49 25.42
C SER A 708 20.36 0.30 26.22
N GLY A 709 20.13 0.31 27.51
CA GLY A 709 20.57 -0.77 28.42
C GLY A 709 22.08 -1.03 28.34
N SER A 710 22.45 -2.23 27.95
CA SER A 710 23.86 -2.63 27.82
C SER A 710 24.57 -2.09 26.57
N PHE A 711 23.84 -1.53 25.61
CA PHE A 711 24.42 -0.87 24.42
C PHE A 711 24.80 0.57 24.74
N THR A 712 26.06 0.77 25.12
CA THR A 712 26.58 2.04 25.61
C THR A 712 26.87 3.06 24.50
N ALA A 713 27.22 4.30 24.88
CA ALA A 713 27.70 5.30 23.95
C ALA A 713 28.98 4.90 23.21
N GLU A 714 29.85 4.12 23.85
CA GLU A 714 31.04 3.55 23.22
C GLU A 714 30.66 2.54 22.13
N SER A 715 29.72 1.63 22.45
CA SER A 715 29.14 0.69 21.49
C SER A 715 28.55 1.44 20.29
N THR A 716 27.86 2.55 20.54
CA THR A 716 27.26 3.44 19.53
C THR A 716 28.33 4.03 18.62
N ALA A 717 29.42 4.56 19.19
CA ALA A 717 30.49 5.18 18.42
C ALA A 717 31.21 4.17 17.48
N ILE A 718 31.55 2.99 18.01
CA ILE A 718 32.23 1.95 17.21
C ILE A 718 31.30 1.46 16.09
N THR A 719 30.07 1.09 16.43
CA THR A 719 29.09 0.57 15.47
C THR A 719 28.71 1.61 14.43
N GLY A 720 28.52 2.88 14.83
CA GLY A 720 28.15 3.97 13.95
C GLY A 720 29.24 4.31 12.93
N ASN A 721 30.49 4.32 13.36
CA ASN A 721 31.62 4.52 12.47
C ASN A 721 31.76 3.37 11.45
N ILE A 722 31.61 2.11 11.86
CA ILE A 722 31.59 0.96 10.95
C ILE A 722 30.44 1.10 9.94
N PHE A 723 29.23 1.44 10.39
CA PHE A 723 28.07 1.65 9.53
C PHE A 723 28.31 2.77 8.51
N GLY A 724 28.88 3.90 8.95
CA GLY A 724 29.23 5.02 8.07
C GLY A 724 30.25 4.65 6.99
N MET A 725 31.25 3.83 7.31
CA MET A 725 32.24 3.35 6.33
C MET A 725 31.63 2.36 5.33
N TYR A 726 30.75 1.46 5.76
CA TYR A 726 30.00 0.59 4.85
C TYR A 726 29.09 1.39 3.92
N ALA A 727 28.49 2.49 4.40
CA ALA A 727 27.62 3.34 3.58
C ALA A 727 28.33 3.92 2.35
N LEU A 728 29.65 4.19 2.43
CA LEU A 728 30.45 4.63 1.28
C LEU A 728 30.50 3.59 0.15
N GLY A 729 30.47 2.31 0.51
CA GLY A 729 30.47 1.19 -0.47
C GLY A 729 29.10 0.94 -1.14
N MET A 730 28.02 1.54 -0.66
CA MET A 730 26.67 1.28 -1.19
C MET A 730 26.55 1.62 -2.68
N SER A 731 27.18 2.69 -3.13
CA SER A 731 27.19 3.09 -4.55
C SER A 731 27.88 2.05 -5.44
N ALA A 732 29.00 1.53 -4.99
CA ALA A 732 29.74 0.47 -5.69
C ALA A 732 28.94 -0.85 -5.71
N PHE A 733 28.32 -1.21 -4.61
CA PHE A 733 27.45 -2.37 -4.54
C PHE A 733 26.26 -2.27 -5.50
N ALA A 734 25.69 -1.07 -5.67
CA ALA A 734 24.61 -0.82 -6.64
C ALA A 734 25.07 -1.03 -8.09
N VAL A 735 26.25 -0.54 -8.45
CA VAL A 735 26.85 -0.77 -9.77
C VAL A 735 27.06 -2.25 -10.01
N LEU A 736 27.67 -2.95 -9.06
CA LEU A 736 27.93 -4.40 -9.14
C LEU A 736 26.64 -5.19 -9.35
N ASP A 737 25.57 -4.88 -8.58
CA ASP A 737 24.29 -5.57 -8.71
C ASP A 737 23.65 -5.38 -10.08
N LEU A 738 23.65 -4.16 -10.62
CA LEU A 738 23.11 -3.85 -11.95
C LEU A 738 23.92 -4.49 -13.08
N LEU A 739 25.25 -4.37 -13.02
CA LEU A 739 26.12 -4.92 -14.05
C LEU A 739 26.18 -6.45 -14.02
N ASN A 740 26.12 -7.08 -12.86
CA ASN A 740 25.95 -8.53 -12.75
C ASN A 740 24.69 -9.00 -13.50
N LYS A 741 23.55 -8.31 -13.31
CA LYS A 741 22.30 -8.60 -14.03
C LYS A 741 22.38 -8.34 -15.53
N ALA A 742 23.12 -7.32 -15.94
CA ALA A 742 23.39 -7.07 -17.34
C ALA A 742 24.19 -8.22 -17.99
N TYR A 743 25.23 -8.70 -17.31
CA TYR A 743 25.98 -9.88 -17.76
C TYR A 743 25.14 -11.15 -17.82
N TYR A 744 24.23 -11.35 -16.83
CA TYR A 744 23.31 -12.50 -16.84
C TYR A 744 22.32 -12.44 -18.00
N ALA A 745 21.79 -11.27 -18.34
CA ALA A 745 20.95 -11.08 -19.52
C ALA A 745 21.70 -11.44 -20.81
N MET A 746 23.01 -11.16 -20.88
CA MET A 746 23.89 -11.58 -21.98
C MET A 746 24.33 -13.05 -21.92
N LYS A 747 23.89 -13.81 -20.93
CA LYS A 747 24.32 -15.21 -20.66
C LYS A 747 25.81 -15.37 -20.39
N LYS A 748 26.54 -14.29 -20.01
CA LYS A 748 27.97 -14.27 -19.71
C LYS A 748 28.20 -14.30 -18.20
N THR A 749 28.12 -15.47 -17.58
CA THR A 749 28.17 -15.62 -16.11
C THR A 749 29.60 -15.71 -15.53
N LEU A 750 30.61 -16.01 -16.39
CA LEU A 750 31.98 -16.21 -15.93
C LEU A 750 32.65 -14.89 -15.51
N MET A 751 32.44 -13.81 -16.25
CA MET A 751 33.05 -12.49 -15.93
C MET A 751 32.62 -11.95 -14.56
N PRO A 752 31.32 -11.89 -14.21
CA PRO A 752 30.93 -11.54 -12.85
C PRO A 752 31.59 -12.40 -11.79
N LEU A 753 31.70 -13.70 -12.01
CA LEU A 753 32.33 -14.62 -11.07
C LEU A 753 33.81 -14.27 -10.82
N VAL A 754 34.58 -14.05 -11.87
CA VAL A 754 36.03 -13.72 -11.77
C VAL A 754 36.22 -12.39 -11.04
N ILE A 755 35.41 -11.37 -11.38
CA ILE A 755 35.50 -10.04 -10.75
C ILE A 755 35.11 -10.13 -9.28
N ASN A 756 34.07 -10.88 -8.93
CA ASN A 756 33.65 -11.04 -7.55
C ASN A 756 34.69 -11.78 -6.70
N LEU A 757 35.37 -12.78 -7.27
CA LEU A 757 36.52 -13.42 -6.62
C LEU A 757 37.70 -12.44 -6.45
N GLY A 758 37.93 -11.59 -7.43
CA GLY A 758 38.91 -10.49 -7.35
C GLY A 758 38.60 -9.50 -6.24
N ILE A 759 37.30 -9.16 -6.02
CA ILE A 759 36.86 -8.31 -4.92
C ILE A 759 37.19 -8.96 -3.55
N LEU A 760 36.94 -10.26 -3.39
CA LEU A 760 37.27 -10.96 -2.17
C LEU A 760 38.79 -10.96 -1.87
N ALA A 761 39.60 -11.19 -2.90
CA ALA A 761 41.07 -11.11 -2.78
C ALA A 761 41.55 -9.71 -2.40
N LEU A 762 40.98 -8.67 -3.04
CA LEU A 762 41.28 -7.27 -2.70
C LEU A 762 40.82 -6.92 -1.26
N ASN A 763 39.65 -7.36 -0.84
CA ASN A 763 39.17 -7.16 0.52
C ASN A 763 40.16 -7.76 1.54
N LEU A 764 40.62 -8.99 1.34
CA LEU A 764 41.58 -9.64 2.21
C LEU A 764 42.93 -8.84 2.28
N VAL A 765 43.41 -8.38 1.14
CA VAL A 765 44.63 -7.55 1.07
C VAL A 765 44.44 -6.22 1.77
N PHE A 766 43.33 -5.52 1.49
CA PHE A 766 43.06 -4.21 2.07
C PHE A 766 42.82 -4.28 3.59
N ASN A 767 42.19 -5.34 4.10
CA ASN A 767 42.02 -5.57 5.53
C ASN A 767 43.36 -5.69 6.27
N GLY A 768 44.42 -6.13 5.58
CA GLY A 768 45.78 -6.20 6.14
C GLY A 768 46.37 -4.81 6.47
N PHE A 769 45.88 -3.73 5.88
CA PHE A 769 46.40 -2.37 6.14
C PHE A 769 45.74 -1.68 7.31
N PHE A 770 44.69 -2.23 7.88
CA PHE A 770 43.93 -1.60 8.98
C PHE A 770 43.98 -2.44 10.26
N THR A 771 44.00 -1.70 11.37
CA THR A 771 44.08 -2.27 12.74
C THR A 771 42.89 -1.83 13.60
N ASN A 772 41.81 -1.33 12.96
CA ASN A 772 40.58 -0.93 13.65
C ASN A 772 39.35 -1.26 12.83
N GLY A 773 38.19 -1.37 13.48
CA GLY A 773 36.92 -1.74 12.87
C GLY A 773 36.49 -0.82 11.70
N PRO A 774 36.44 0.52 11.87
CA PRO A 774 36.08 1.43 10.76
C PRO A 774 37.00 1.29 9.54
N GLY A 775 38.29 1.09 9.74
CA GLY A 775 39.26 0.86 8.65
C GLY A 775 38.97 -0.42 7.86
N VAL A 776 38.62 -1.51 8.57
CA VAL A 776 38.24 -2.79 7.95
C VAL A 776 36.94 -2.63 7.13
N ALA A 777 35.94 -1.91 7.62
CA ALA A 777 34.72 -1.60 6.89
C ALA A 777 35.00 -0.73 5.64
N LEU A 778 35.96 0.20 5.74
CA LEU A 778 36.44 1.00 4.62
C LEU A 778 37.16 0.13 3.57
N ALA A 779 37.93 -0.87 3.99
CA ALA A 779 38.59 -1.83 3.10
C ALA A 779 37.58 -2.55 2.20
N THR A 780 36.46 -3.00 2.78
CA THR A 780 35.36 -3.61 2.01
C THR A 780 34.75 -2.64 1.02
N SER A 781 34.45 -1.39 1.42
CA SER A 781 33.94 -0.35 0.54
C SER A 781 34.89 -0.02 -0.59
N ALA A 782 36.20 0.01 -0.33
CA ALA A 782 37.22 0.22 -1.33
C ALA A 782 37.33 -0.97 -2.30
N ALA A 783 37.33 -2.22 -1.81
CA ALA A 783 37.36 -3.42 -2.64
C ALA A 783 36.17 -3.51 -3.59
N LEU A 784 34.96 -3.22 -3.08
CA LEU A 784 33.72 -3.13 -3.89
C LEU A 784 33.83 -2.03 -4.96
N THR A 785 34.40 -0.88 -4.61
CA THR A 785 34.59 0.25 -5.55
C THR A 785 35.54 -0.11 -6.68
N VAL A 786 36.69 -0.71 -6.38
CA VAL A 786 37.61 -1.21 -7.39
C VAL A 786 36.94 -2.26 -8.28
N GLY A 787 36.23 -3.22 -7.71
CA GLY A 787 35.50 -4.23 -8.45
C GLY A 787 34.44 -3.64 -9.39
N ALA A 788 33.68 -2.64 -8.92
CA ALA A 788 32.69 -1.92 -9.73
C ALA A 788 33.33 -1.17 -10.90
N LEU A 789 34.49 -0.53 -10.68
CA LEU A 789 35.24 0.13 -11.73
C LEU A 789 35.76 -0.88 -12.76
N VAL A 790 36.35 -1.99 -12.31
CA VAL A 790 36.85 -3.05 -13.20
C VAL A 790 35.72 -3.62 -14.04
N MET A 791 34.56 -3.92 -13.42
CA MET A 791 33.39 -4.45 -14.13
C MET A 791 32.85 -3.45 -15.15
N THR A 792 32.83 -2.16 -14.82
CA THR A 792 32.43 -1.08 -15.73
C THR A 792 33.35 -0.98 -16.89
N VAL A 793 34.67 -0.88 -16.66
CA VAL A 793 35.66 -0.81 -17.71
C VAL A 793 35.57 -2.03 -18.63
N GLN A 794 35.47 -3.22 -18.07
CA GLN A 794 35.35 -4.47 -18.82
C GLN A 794 34.09 -4.52 -19.70
N LEU A 795 32.95 -4.10 -19.22
CA LEU A 795 31.69 -4.15 -19.96
C LEU A 795 31.65 -3.13 -21.09
N PHE A 796 32.24 -1.95 -20.91
CA PHE A 796 32.19 -0.83 -21.85
C PHE A 796 33.48 -0.62 -22.61
N HIS A 797 34.45 -1.55 -22.51
CA HIS A 797 35.73 -1.44 -23.14
C HIS A 797 35.64 -1.14 -24.65
N GLY A 798 36.45 -0.18 -25.14
CA GLY A 798 36.49 0.23 -26.55
C GLY A 798 35.26 1.02 -27.05
N ARG A 799 34.33 1.44 -26.16
CA ARG A 799 33.09 2.13 -26.52
C ARG A 799 32.94 3.48 -25.82
N LYS A 800 32.57 4.52 -26.58
CA LYS A 800 32.30 5.87 -26.03
C LYS A 800 30.90 6.00 -25.42
N ILE A 801 30.50 5.04 -24.58
CA ILE A 801 29.14 4.99 -23.96
C ILE A 801 29.18 5.60 -22.57
N VAL A 802 30.27 5.41 -21.83
CA VAL A 802 30.40 5.87 -20.44
C VAL A 802 30.55 7.39 -20.40
N ARG A 803 29.58 8.06 -19.86
CA ARG A 803 29.57 9.51 -19.63
C ARG A 803 30.02 9.82 -18.22
N ILE A 804 31.26 10.31 -18.06
CA ILE A 804 31.85 10.62 -16.74
C ILE A 804 31.35 11.96 -16.19
N VAL A 805 31.10 12.94 -17.08
CA VAL A 805 30.71 14.30 -16.69
C VAL A 805 29.46 14.35 -15.78
N PRO A 806 28.36 13.64 -16.07
CA PRO A 806 27.21 13.64 -15.15
C PRO A 806 27.52 13.05 -13.77
N LEU A 807 28.34 12.01 -13.70
CA LEU A 807 28.77 11.43 -12.43
C LEU A 807 29.67 12.37 -11.64
N ALA A 808 30.61 13.04 -12.29
CA ALA A 808 31.49 14.05 -11.67
C ALA A 808 30.66 15.21 -11.08
N LYS A 809 29.63 15.69 -11.81
CA LYS A 809 28.69 16.70 -11.31
C LYS A 809 27.90 16.20 -10.11
N GLY A 810 27.42 14.94 -10.15
CA GLY A 810 26.73 14.31 -9.03
C GLY A 810 27.62 14.18 -7.79
N LEU A 811 28.88 13.80 -7.97
CA LEU A 811 29.86 13.74 -6.87
C LEU A 811 30.17 15.12 -6.30
N ALA A 812 30.30 16.16 -7.14
CA ALA A 812 30.49 17.55 -6.68
C ALA A 812 29.27 18.03 -5.87
N ALA A 813 28.05 17.73 -6.32
CA ALA A 813 26.83 18.02 -5.58
C ALA A 813 26.76 17.25 -4.24
N THR A 814 27.23 16.00 -4.22
CA THR A 814 27.31 15.18 -3.00
C THR A 814 28.35 15.74 -2.04
N ALA A 815 29.51 16.19 -2.51
CA ALA A 815 30.54 16.83 -1.68
C ALA A 815 30.01 18.12 -1.03
N ALA A 816 29.28 18.95 -1.79
CA ALA A 816 28.61 20.12 -1.23
C ALA A 816 27.56 19.74 -0.16
N MET A 817 26.77 18.70 -0.42
CA MET A 817 25.84 18.13 0.56
C MET A 817 26.56 17.65 1.82
N CYS A 818 27.66 16.87 1.68
CA CYS A 818 28.46 16.42 2.83
C CYS A 818 28.97 17.57 3.67
N ALA A 819 29.48 18.64 3.05
CA ALA A 819 29.94 19.82 3.78
C ALA A 819 28.81 20.44 4.65
N VAL A 820 27.60 20.49 4.11
CA VAL A 820 26.42 20.98 4.87
C VAL A 820 26.02 20.01 5.96
N LEU A 821 26.01 18.69 5.71
CA LEU A 821 25.63 17.68 6.68
C LEU A 821 26.60 17.64 7.85
N TYR A 822 27.91 17.55 7.58
CA TYR A 822 28.94 17.48 8.64
C TYR A 822 29.09 18.83 9.36
N GLY A 823 29.09 19.95 8.64
CA GLY A 823 29.16 21.28 9.24
C GLY A 823 27.93 21.61 10.08
N GLY A 824 26.74 21.33 9.53
CA GLY A 824 25.47 21.51 10.26
C GLY A 824 25.34 20.58 11.46
N HIS A 825 25.79 19.32 11.35
CA HIS A 825 25.84 18.36 12.45
C HIS A 825 26.72 18.89 13.60
N ALA A 826 27.95 19.34 13.28
CA ALA A 826 28.88 19.88 14.28
C ALA A 826 28.34 21.14 15.00
N LEU A 827 27.51 21.94 14.30
CA LEU A 827 26.92 23.16 14.87
C LEU A 827 25.63 22.92 15.68
N LEU A 828 24.82 21.95 15.25
CA LEU A 828 23.45 21.77 15.77
C LEU A 828 23.30 20.58 16.72
N VAL A 829 24.15 19.57 16.61
CA VAL A 829 24.08 18.33 17.40
C VAL A 829 25.22 18.35 18.44
N ASN A 830 24.88 18.37 19.71
CA ASN A 830 25.85 18.45 20.81
C ASN A 830 25.96 17.18 21.66
N GLY A 831 25.36 16.07 21.18
CA GLY A 831 25.49 14.74 21.79
C GLY A 831 24.70 14.49 23.09
N LEU A 832 24.10 15.53 23.67
CA LEU A 832 23.33 15.47 24.92
C LEU A 832 21.81 15.46 24.70
N GLU A 833 21.38 15.47 23.45
CA GLU A 833 19.97 15.55 23.12
C GLU A 833 19.23 14.24 23.39
N SER A 834 17.91 14.37 23.62
CA SER A 834 17.01 13.22 23.58
C SER A 834 16.96 12.60 22.18
N LYS A 835 16.70 11.31 22.08
CA LYS A 835 16.58 10.59 20.79
C LYS A 835 15.59 11.25 19.82
N ILE A 836 14.47 11.78 20.34
CA ILE A 836 13.45 12.48 19.54
C ILE A 836 14.03 13.78 18.94
N MET A 837 14.72 14.58 19.74
CA MET A 837 15.35 15.82 19.28
C MET A 837 16.44 15.53 18.25
N LEU A 838 17.22 14.48 18.44
CA LEU A 838 18.25 14.03 17.51
C LEU A 838 17.62 13.64 16.15
N VAL A 839 16.53 12.87 16.15
CA VAL A 839 15.79 12.53 14.91
C VAL A 839 15.29 13.79 14.20
N ILE A 840 14.76 14.76 14.94
CA ILE A 840 14.27 16.02 14.36
C ILE A 840 15.43 16.80 13.72
N LYS A 841 16.54 16.98 14.43
CA LYS A 841 17.71 17.73 13.95
C LYS A 841 18.37 17.06 12.73
N CYS A 842 18.64 15.76 12.81
CA CYS A 842 19.18 14.99 11.68
C CYS A 842 18.21 14.96 10.50
N GLY A 843 16.91 14.85 10.73
CA GLY A 843 15.89 14.92 9.71
C GLY A 843 15.86 16.28 8.99
N LEU A 844 15.91 17.38 9.73
CA LEU A 844 15.98 18.74 9.16
C LEU A 844 17.27 18.94 8.36
N LEU A 845 18.41 18.54 8.92
CA LEU A 845 19.70 18.60 8.22
C LEU A 845 19.69 17.74 6.95
N GLY A 846 19.10 16.55 6.99
CA GLY A 846 18.93 15.68 5.82
C GLY A 846 18.12 16.36 4.72
N VAL A 847 17.02 17.02 5.09
CA VAL A 847 16.20 17.79 4.12
C VAL A 847 17.02 18.95 3.52
N VAL A 848 17.72 19.72 4.35
CA VAL A 848 18.59 20.83 3.87
C VAL A 848 19.69 20.27 2.96
N GLY A 849 20.33 19.18 3.33
CA GLY A 849 21.33 18.50 2.50
C GLY A 849 20.79 18.06 1.14
N CYS A 850 19.59 17.47 1.10
CA CYS A 850 18.91 17.12 -0.16
C CYS A 850 18.60 18.35 -1.02
N ILE A 851 18.16 19.45 -0.40
CA ILE A 851 17.92 20.70 -1.13
C ILE A 851 19.22 21.21 -1.73
N VAL A 852 20.34 21.21 -0.98
CA VAL A 852 21.66 21.61 -1.46
C VAL A 852 22.11 20.71 -2.62
N TYR A 853 21.96 19.39 -2.49
CA TYR A 853 22.26 18.44 -3.58
C TYR A 853 21.51 18.78 -4.86
N VAL A 854 20.21 19.04 -4.75
CA VAL A 854 19.36 19.39 -5.90
C VAL A 854 19.77 20.75 -6.48
N LEU A 855 19.98 21.77 -5.65
CA LEU A 855 20.36 23.11 -6.11
C LEU A 855 21.71 23.09 -6.82
N VAL A 856 22.73 22.47 -6.24
CA VAL A 856 24.07 22.36 -6.87
C VAL A 856 23.97 21.56 -8.19
N SER A 857 23.18 20.50 -8.22
CA SER A 857 22.95 19.74 -9.45
C SER A 857 22.27 20.57 -10.55
N LEU A 858 21.34 21.46 -10.19
CA LEU A 858 20.71 22.40 -11.13
C LEU A 858 21.71 23.45 -11.64
N VAL A 859 22.52 24.04 -10.75
CA VAL A 859 23.58 25.00 -11.11
C VAL A 859 24.58 24.36 -12.08
N LEU A 860 24.97 23.11 -11.83
CA LEU A 860 25.84 22.33 -12.70
C LEU A 860 25.13 21.84 -13.98
N ARG A 861 23.89 22.23 -14.22
CA ARG A 861 23.08 21.86 -15.38
C ARG A 861 23.04 20.35 -15.59
N GLN A 862 22.60 19.61 -14.56
CA GLN A 862 22.43 18.18 -14.63
C GLN A 862 21.05 17.85 -15.24
N THR A 863 21.03 17.34 -16.47
CA THR A 863 19.82 17.11 -17.27
C THR A 863 18.80 16.19 -16.58
N ILE A 864 19.28 15.17 -15.92
CA ILE A 864 18.43 14.15 -15.25
C ILE A 864 17.60 14.75 -14.12
N ILE A 865 18.22 15.59 -13.28
CA ILE A 865 17.51 16.22 -12.16
C ILE A 865 16.53 17.28 -12.66
N SER A 866 16.89 18.03 -13.71
CA SER A 866 15.96 18.98 -14.33
C SER A 866 14.78 18.29 -15.01
N GLU A 867 14.97 17.15 -15.67
CA GLU A 867 13.86 16.34 -16.21
C GLU A 867 12.98 15.73 -15.13
N PHE A 868 13.56 15.26 -14.03
CA PHE A 868 12.81 14.73 -12.89
C PHE A 868 11.93 15.81 -12.25
N LEU A 869 12.48 16.99 -12.01
CA LEU A 869 11.72 18.13 -11.47
C LEU A 869 10.65 18.63 -12.44
N TYR A 870 10.92 18.62 -13.75
CA TYR A 870 9.92 18.94 -14.77
C TYR A 870 8.76 17.94 -14.78
N LYS A 871 9.05 16.62 -14.62
CA LYS A 871 8.01 15.58 -14.48
C LYS A 871 7.23 15.64 -13.17
N LEU A 872 7.80 16.19 -12.11
CA LEU A 872 7.08 16.44 -10.85
C LEU A 872 6.17 17.68 -10.92
N LYS A 873 6.51 18.67 -11.79
CA LYS A 873 5.68 19.86 -12.05
C LYS A 873 4.47 19.59 -12.98
N LYS A 874 4.54 18.56 -13.80
CA LYS A 874 3.43 18.06 -14.62
C LYS A 874 2.65 16.97 -13.87
#